data_9e353f7f938df1597eb02903e9e56763
#
_entry.id   9e353f7f938df1597eb02903e9e56763
#
_cell.length_a   1.000
_cell.length_b   1.000
_cell.length_c   1.000
_cell.angle_alpha   90.00
_cell.angle_beta   90.00
_cell.angle_gamma   90.00
#
_symmetry.space_group_name_H-M   'P 1'
#
loop_
_entity.id
_entity.type
_entity.pdbx_description
1 polymer ?
#
loop_
_entity_poly.entity_id
_entity_poly.type
_entity_poly.pdbx_seq_one_letter_code
_entity_poly.pdbx_strand_id
1 'polypeptide(L)'
;MVPREGFLALLSVRACCFLFFLIRARQAFSQNQTCDSKDLNALLGFANELDLAKLGWVLNGSSSGCCCDWPGVTCGPPTVNGRRVVGLDLGGKSLRGSIPYSLAGLDQLKRLDLSVNYLQGVVPPQLLRLHLLEFIDLSTNQLEGVIPSNLSLPAIQVFNISYNQFTGGHPILGGSSNLTSFDLTSNDFYGPIDAGICNSSAKIRILRFSENRFYGDLPGGLKSCSSLTELWLSMNDLGGDLPDALFDMTSMTQLFLQGNQFSGDLSTNMSNLSNVVEIDLSLNRFSGFIPDVFGSLAKLESFSAQSNKLEGNLPSSLSDLQSLRVLNLNNNSFSGEINLNCTAMPKLSTLDLGSNSFSGPIPDMLPHCVQLTTLNLGNNNLTGEIPHSFKNFTSLSDLSLTGNHFSNVSSALQILQYCPKLTRLILTRNFHGGEMMPVDAIQGFRKMELLVIANCALTGSIPSWLANLTRLKVLDISWNRLSGSIPTWLGNLDDLFYLDLSNNSLSGQLPNSLTQMKSLVSGNKSPRVSSTENFPFFIKRNSSRKGLQYNQVSSFPPSLILGDNMLVGQILPGFRNLVVLHVLDLSWNNLSGNIPAELSGMTSLEILDLSHNNLTGAIPSSLTNLSFLSKFDVAYNNLVGQVPAEGQFSTFSRSDFEGNPGLCGFLSSPCESKDPLPPASRENNIVTLKENKTKSAIVSLLIGIGAGIVTIILLAVAYRVFLKSYSGSVMYC
;
A
#
# COMPACT_ATOMS: atom_id res chain seq x y z
N MET A 1 -14.65 74.35 -71.24
CA MET A 1 -13.31 73.83 -70.97
C MET A 1 -12.99 74.10 -69.53
N VAL A 2 -13.06 73.10 -68.69
CA VAL A 2 -12.68 73.14 -67.26
C VAL A 2 -11.40 72.35 -67.14
N PRO A 3 -10.38 72.80 -66.40
CA PRO A 3 -9.04 72.20 -66.44
C PRO A 3 -9.01 70.86 -65.73
N ARG A 4 -8.42 69.90 -66.37
CA ARG A 4 -8.24 68.49 -65.98
C ARG A 4 -7.24 68.26 -64.81
N GLU A 5 -6.59 69.30 -64.32
CA GLU A 5 -5.51 69.18 -63.29
C GLU A 5 -6.01 69.18 -61.84
N GLY A 6 -7.21 69.71 -61.55
CA GLY A 6 -7.75 69.73 -60.19
C GLY A 6 -8.30 68.39 -59.70
N PHE A 7 -8.66 67.48 -60.62
CA PHE A 7 -9.25 66.18 -60.29
C PHE A 7 -8.22 65.14 -59.90
N LEU A 8 -7.00 65.24 -60.47
CA LEU A 8 -5.88 64.31 -60.11
C LEU A 8 -5.26 64.67 -58.77
N ALA A 9 -5.22 65.92 -58.35
CA ALA A 9 -4.71 66.32 -57.05
C ALA A 9 -5.65 65.93 -55.91
N LEU A 10 -6.99 65.98 -56.10
CA LEU A 10 -7.96 65.50 -55.09
C LEU A 10 -7.97 63.97 -54.94
N LEU A 11 -7.70 63.19 -55.98
CA LEU A 11 -7.58 61.74 -55.96
C LEU A 11 -6.30 61.29 -55.26
N SER A 12 -5.18 61.99 -55.44
CA SER A 12 -3.91 61.69 -54.78
C SER A 12 -3.96 62.01 -53.28
N VAL A 13 -4.62 63.12 -52.86
CA VAL A 13 -4.78 63.41 -51.41
C VAL A 13 -5.73 62.46 -50.74
N ARG A 14 -6.84 62.05 -51.42
CA ARG A 14 -7.74 61.00 -50.86
C ARG A 14 -7.05 59.63 -50.79
N ALA A 15 -6.25 59.24 -51.75
CA ALA A 15 -5.47 58.04 -51.76
C ALA A 15 -4.40 58.05 -50.66
N CYS A 16 -3.69 59.14 -50.43
CA CYS A 16 -2.75 59.31 -49.34
C CYS A 16 -3.44 59.27 -47.95
N CYS A 17 -4.59 60.00 -47.83
CA CYS A 17 -5.37 59.86 -46.55
C CYS A 17 -5.89 58.50 -46.31
N PHE A 18 -6.32 57.74 -47.34
CA PHE A 18 -6.77 56.38 -47.21
C PHE A 18 -5.63 55.42 -46.89
N LEU A 19 -4.45 55.59 -47.48
CA LEU A 19 -3.22 54.83 -47.10
C LEU A 19 -2.76 55.17 -45.68
N PHE A 20 -2.83 56.47 -45.30
CA PHE A 20 -2.49 56.86 -43.93
C PHE A 20 -3.49 56.25 -42.88
N PHE A 21 -4.78 56.22 -43.27
CA PHE A 21 -5.81 55.55 -42.42
C PHE A 21 -5.62 54.03 -42.35
N LEU A 22 -5.26 53.42 -43.49
CA LEU A 22 -4.94 51.93 -43.50
C LEU A 22 -3.65 51.64 -42.81
N ILE A 23 -2.62 52.51 -42.87
CA ILE A 23 -1.38 52.29 -42.08
C ILE A 23 -1.62 52.53 -40.61
N ARG A 24 -2.41 53.55 -40.20
CA ARG A 24 -2.82 53.73 -38.81
C ARG A 24 -3.75 52.63 -38.32
N ALA A 25 -4.69 52.19 -39.15
CA ALA A 25 -5.53 51.04 -38.82
C ALA A 25 -4.70 49.73 -38.69
N ARG A 26 -3.71 49.52 -39.59
CA ARG A 26 -2.77 48.37 -39.44
C ARG A 26 -1.87 48.48 -38.21
N GLN A 27 -1.39 49.69 -37.87
CA GLN A 27 -0.61 49.89 -36.64
C GLN A 27 -1.47 49.71 -35.38
N ALA A 28 -2.72 50.21 -35.37
CA ALA A 28 -3.66 49.98 -34.27
C ALA A 28 -4.08 48.52 -34.16
N PHE A 29 -4.22 47.78 -35.27
CA PHE A 29 -4.51 46.35 -35.27
C PHE A 29 -3.30 45.51 -34.85
N SER A 30 -2.07 45.94 -35.19
CA SER A 30 -0.82 45.30 -34.76
C SER A 30 -0.54 45.53 -33.29
N GLN A 31 -0.82 46.71 -32.74
CA GLN A 31 -0.67 47.02 -31.32
C GLN A 31 -1.70 46.28 -30.46
N ASN A 32 -2.89 45.96 -30.97
CA ASN A 32 -3.92 45.19 -30.24
C ASN A 32 -3.67 43.69 -30.16
N GLN A 33 -2.66 43.16 -30.86
CA GLN A 33 -2.28 41.73 -30.79
C GLN A 33 -1.07 41.48 -29.90
N THR A 34 -0.32 42.50 -29.49
CA THR A 34 0.86 42.36 -28.65
C THR A 34 0.49 42.09 -27.17
N CYS A 35 1.31 41.31 -26.48
CA CYS A 35 1.26 41.15 -25.02
C CYS A 35 1.60 42.50 -24.35
N ASP A 36 0.94 42.76 -23.21
CA ASP A 36 1.34 43.90 -22.36
C ASP A 36 2.79 43.68 -21.88
N SER A 37 3.58 44.77 -21.91
CA SER A 37 5.01 44.69 -21.61
C SER A 37 5.31 44.23 -20.17
N LYS A 38 4.44 44.57 -19.22
CA LYS A 38 4.55 44.11 -17.83
C LYS A 38 4.35 42.60 -17.73
N ASP A 39 3.34 42.08 -18.41
CA ASP A 39 3.02 40.64 -18.41
C ASP A 39 4.10 39.84 -19.15
N LEU A 40 4.61 40.40 -20.28
CA LEU A 40 5.71 39.77 -20.98
C LEU A 40 6.97 39.64 -20.09
N ASN A 41 7.32 40.71 -19.37
CA ASN A 41 8.48 40.69 -18.48
C ASN A 41 8.27 39.69 -17.31
N ALA A 42 7.06 39.56 -16.78
CA ALA A 42 6.72 38.61 -15.75
C ALA A 42 6.89 37.16 -16.25
N LEU A 43 6.41 36.85 -17.46
CA LEU A 43 6.56 35.51 -18.07
C LEU A 43 8.01 35.20 -18.45
N LEU A 44 8.77 36.18 -18.93
CA LEU A 44 10.21 36.00 -19.20
C LEU A 44 10.99 35.73 -17.92
N GLY A 45 10.69 36.48 -16.86
CA GLY A 45 11.27 36.21 -15.53
C GLY A 45 10.93 34.83 -14.99
N PHE A 46 9.70 34.37 -15.23
CA PHE A 46 9.28 33.00 -14.87
C PHE A 46 10.04 31.95 -15.70
N ALA A 47 10.17 32.16 -17.00
CA ALA A 47 10.83 31.23 -17.91
C ALA A 47 12.34 31.08 -17.61
N ASN A 48 13.01 32.15 -17.14
CA ASN A 48 14.44 32.12 -16.83
C ASN A 48 14.81 31.24 -15.61
N GLU A 49 13.87 31.02 -14.71
CA GLU A 49 14.06 30.16 -13.50
C GLU A 49 13.72 28.69 -13.77
N LEU A 50 13.22 28.37 -14.95
CA LEU A 50 12.72 27.03 -15.29
C LEU A 50 13.43 26.45 -16.52
N ASP A 51 13.20 25.16 -16.78
CA ASP A 51 13.68 24.49 -18.00
C ASP A 51 12.86 24.95 -19.22
N LEU A 52 13.39 25.95 -19.95
CA LEU A 52 12.78 26.59 -21.11
C LEU A 52 12.36 25.58 -22.20
N ALA A 53 13.11 24.50 -22.39
CA ALA A 53 12.84 23.53 -23.44
C ALA A 53 11.46 22.87 -23.28
N LYS A 54 10.97 22.79 -22.03
CA LYS A 54 9.69 22.16 -21.70
C LYS A 54 8.49 23.10 -21.79
N LEU A 55 8.71 24.40 -21.74
CA LEU A 55 7.65 25.39 -21.90
C LEU A 55 7.15 25.49 -23.35
N GLY A 56 8.01 25.19 -24.32
CA GLY A 56 7.70 25.35 -25.75
C GLY A 56 7.56 26.82 -26.17
N TRP A 57 8.08 27.76 -25.35
CA TRP A 57 8.02 29.20 -25.63
C TRP A 57 9.18 29.64 -26.52
N VAL A 58 8.89 30.43 -27.56
CA VAL A 58 9.91 30.96 -28.45
C VAL A 58 10.35 32.33 -27.95
N LEU A 59 11.54 32.38 -27.33
CA LEU A 59 12.08 33.60 -26.73
C LEU A 59 12.95 34.44 -27.68
N ASN A 60 13.34 33.91 -28.86
CA ASN A 60 14.25 34.54 -29.81
C ASN A 60 13.54 34.83 -31.13
N GLY A 61 13.43 36.10 -31.50
CA GLY A 61 12.94 36.55 -32.82
C GLY A 61 11.98 37.73 -32.81
N SER A 62 11.57 38.20 -33.98
CA SER A 62 10.62 39.30 -34.19
C SER A 62 9.20 39.04 -33.67
N SER A 63 8.91 37.86 -33.19
CA SER A 63 7.63 37.44 -32.57
C SER A 63 7.64 37.42 -31.02
N SER A 64 8.70 37.92 -30.37
CA SER A 64 8.81 37.96 -28.91
C SER A 64 7.75 38.84 -28.21
N GLY A 65 6.97 39.62 -28.95
CA GLY A 65 5.88 40.43 -28.41
C GLY A 65 4.51 39.73 -28.28
N CYS A 66 4.37 38.47 -28.73
CA CYS A 66 3.07 37.77 -28.80
C CYS A 66 2.98 36.66 -27.74
N CYS A 67 3.13 36.96 -26.43
CA CYS A 67 3.04 35.97 -25.36
C CYS A 67 1.67 35.25 -25.31
N CYS A 68 0.64 35.82 -25.88
CA CYS A 68 -0.70 35.24 -25.96
C CYS A 68 -0.78 34.02 -26.89
N ASP A 69 0.24 33.78 -27.71
CA ASP A 69 0.35 32.59 -28.58
C ASP A 69 1.20 31.49 -27.94
N TRP A 70 1.75 31.74 -26.75
CA TRP A 70 2.57 30.73 -26.04
C TRP A 70 1.71 29.63 -25.45
N PRO A 71 2.14 28.37 -25.57
CA PRO A 71 1.43 27.24 -24.96
C PRO A 71 1.16 27.48 -23.50
N GLY A 72 -0.11 27.33 -23.09
CA GLY A 72 -0.53 27.48 -21.68
C GLY A 72 -0.81 28.95 -21.28
N VAL A 73 -0.57 29.92 -22.11
CA VAL A 73 -0.90 31.34 -21.83
C VAL A 73 -2.25 31.71 -22.42
N THR A 74 -3.13 32.25 -21.60
CA THR A 74 -4.45 32.78 -22.03
C THR A 74 -4.51 34.26 -21.76
N CYS A 75 -4.86 35.05 -22.80
CA CYS A 75 -5.02 36.49 -22.69
C CYS A 75 -6.49 36.92 -22.73
N GLY A 76 -6.77 38.00 -22.00
CA GLY A 76 -8.05 38.69 -22.01
C GLY A 76 -8.27 39.52 -23.30
N PRO A 77 -9.38 40.31 -23.37
CA PRO A 77 -9.66 41.16 -24.47
C PRO A 77 -8.56 42.22 -24.65
N PRO A 78 -8.35 42.74 -25.89
CA PRO A 78 -7.33 43.74 -26.14
C PRO A 78 -7.60 45.06 -25.40
N THR A 79 -6.54 45.66 -24.84
CA THR A 79 -6.55 46.99 -24.20
C THR A 79 -5.69 47.95 -24.98
N VAL A 80 -5.62 49.22 -24.53
CA VAL A 80 -4.80 50.27 -25.18
C VAL A 80 -3.30 49.90 -25.16
N ASN A 81 -2.85 49.20 -24.11
CA ASN A 81 -1.44 48.82 -23.91
C ASN A 81 -1.11 47.39 -24.36
N GLY A 82 -2.03 46.71 -25.04
CA GLY A 82 -1.88 45.30 -25.42
C GLY A 82 -2.88 44.38 -24.69
N ARG A 83 -2.71 43.08 -24.87
CA ARG A 83 -3.54 42.06 -24.17
C ARG A 83 -2.90 41.69 -22.87
N ARG A 84 -3.73 41.59 -21.81
CA ARG A 84 -3.29 41.17 -20.47
C ARG A 84 -3.44 39.64 -20.29
N VAL A 85 -2.48 39.00 -19.65
CA VAL A 85 -2.54 37.59 -19.31
C VAL A 85 -3.55 37.38 -18.20
N VAL A 86 -4.55 36.54 -18.46
CA VAL A 86 -5.60 36.17 -17.51
C VAL A 86 -5.53 34.70 -17.08
N GLY A 87 -4.80 33.89 -17.79
CA GLY A 87 -4.59 32.46 -17.46
C GLY A 87 -3.19 32.00 -17.79
N LEU A 88 -2.64 31.17 -16.91
CA LEU A 88 -1.41 30.43 -17.08
C LEU A 88 -1.65 28.98 -16.69
N ASP A 89 -1.67 28.09 -17.69
CA ASP A 89 -1.96 26.66 -17.54
C ASP A 89 -0.77 25.84 -18.05
N LEU A 90 0.09 25.41 -17.11
CA LEU A 90 1.33 24.68 -17.37
C LEU A 90 1.37 23.35 -16.57
N GLY A 91 0.20 22.79 -16.28
CA GLY A 91 0.08 21.51 -15.61
C GLY A 91 0.70 20.35 -16.40
N GLY A 92 1.40 19.42 -15.72
CA GLY A 92 1.95 18.20 -16.33
C GLY A 92 3.10 18.41 -17.33
N LYS A 93 3.81 19.52 -17.25
CA LYS A 93 4.92 19.86 -18.16
C LYS A 93 6.28 19.36 -17.68
N SER A 94 6.34 18.67 -16.54
CA SER A 94 7.61 18.23 -15.91
C SER A 94 8.59 19.38 -15.64
N LEU A 95 8.07 20.57 -15.31
CA LEU A 95 8.86 21.77 -15.01
C LEU A 95 9.68 21.57 -13.72
N ARG A 96 10.91 22.10 -13.71
CA ARG A 96 11.82 22.07 -12.57
C ARG A 96 12.30 23.47 -12.25
N GLY A 97 12.59 23.75 -10.99
CA GLY A 97 13.04 25.04 -10.49
C GLY A 97 12.08 25.60 -9.44
N SER A 98 12.15 26.90 -9.17
CA SER A 98 11.30 27.58 -8.20
C SER A 98 10.31 28.53 -8.88
N ILE A 99 9.20 28.82 -8.20
CA ILE A 99 8.26 29.85 -8.67
C ILE A 99 8.83 31.22 -8.35
N PRO A 100 9.22 32.03 -9.35
CA PRO A 100 9.84 33.34 -9.10
C PRO A 100 8.79 34.39 -8.69
N TYR A 101 9.25 35.38 -7.92
CA TYR A 101 8.40 36.49 -7.49
C TYR A 101 7.90 37.33 -8.69
N SER A 102 8.60 37.31 -9.84
CA SER A 102 8.20 38.01 -11.06
C SER A 102 6.83 37.58 -11.57
N LEU A 103 6.42 36.33 -11.32
CA LEU A 103 5.10 35.83 -11.72
C LEU A 103 3.94 36.63 -11.10
N ALA A 104 4.14 37.25 -9.93
CA ALA A 104 3.17 38.14 -9.32
C ALA A 104 2.96 39.47 -10.12
N GLY A 105 3.80 39.72 -11.12
CA GLY A 105 3.60 40.80 -12.07
C GLY A 105 2.36 40.66 -12.98
N LEU A 106 1.82 39.45 -13.10
CA LEU A 106 0.57 39.13 -13.83
C LEU A 106 -0.66 39.56 -13.00
N ASP A 107 -0.84 40.87 -12.78
CA ASP A 107 -1.88 41.40 -11.88
C ASP A 107 -3.33 41.21 -12.38
N GLN A 108 -3.52 40.79 -13.63
CA GLN A 108 -4.83 40.44 -14.19
C GLN A 108 -5.08 38.91 -14.21
N LEU A 109 -4.19 38.12 -13.58
CA LEU A 109 -4.28 36.68 -13.58
C LEU A 109 -5.51 36.20 -12.79
N LYS A 110 -6.32 35.35 -13.44
CA LYS A 110 -7.52 34.71 -12.90
C LYS A 110 -7.32 33.22 -12.66
N ARG A 111 -6.55 32.56 -13.53
CA ARG A 111 -6.26 31.12 -13.47
C ARG A 111 -4.77 30.90 -13.49
N LEU A 112 -4.31 30.16 -12.48
CA LEU A 112 -2.94 29.64 -12.36
C LEU A 112 -2.98 28.15 -12.14
N ASP A 113 -2.46 27.38 -13.08
CA ASP A 113 -2.31 25.95 -13.00
C ASP A 113 -0.84 25.57 -13.27
N LEU A 114 -0.15 25.15 -12.23
CA LEU A 114 1.22 24.63 -12.27
C LEU A 114 1.28 23.21 -11.72
N SER A 115 0.15 22.50 -11.67
CA SER A 115 0.03 21.18 -11.08
C SER A 115 0.87 20.12 -11.81
N VAL A 116 1.18 19.02 -11.11
CA VAL A 116 1.87 17.83 -11.66
C VAL A 116 3.20 18.20 -12.33
N ASN A 117 4.06 18.89 -11.58
CA ASN A 117 5.40 19.29 -12.01
C ASN A 117 6.45 18.88 -10.94
N TYR A 118 7.67 19.35 -11.07
CA TYR A 118 8.77 19.15 -10.10
C TYR A 118 9.25 20.49 -9.54
N LEU A 119 8.33 21.42 -9.34
CA LEU A 119 8.63 22.73 -8.77
C LEU A 119 8.96 22.60 -7.29
N GLN A 120 9.98 23.37 -6.83
CA GLN A 120 10.51 23.30 -5.47
C GLN A 120 10.60 24.67 -4.81
N GLY A 121 10.91 24.70 -3.51
CA GLY A 121 11.06 25.92 -2.72
C GLY A 121 9.73 26.55 -2.36
N VAL A 122 9.77 27.81 -1.92
CA VAL A 122 8.61 28.51 -1.35
C VAL A 122 7.76 29.20 -2.42
N VAL A 123 6.46 29.26 -2.21
CA VAL A 123 5.55 30.06 -3.04
C VAL A 123 5.72 31.54 -2.68
N PRO A 124 6.04 32.44 -3.64
CA PRO A 124 6.16 33.85 -3.35
C PRO A 124 4.89 34.44 -2.72
N PRO A 125 4.96 35.07 -1.54
CA PRO A 125 3.77 35.67 -0.90
C PRO A 125 3.05 36.71 -1.75
N GLN A 126 3.75 37.35 -2.71
CA GLN A 126 3.18 38.30 -3.64
C GLN A 126 2.17 37.64 -4.60
N LEU A 127 2.43 36.41 -5.02
CA LEU A 127 1.53 35.63 -5.88
C LEU A 127 0.18 35.36 -5.16
N LEU A 128 0.23 35.10 -3.85
CA LEU A 128 -0.93 34.85 -3.02
C LEU A 128 -1.69 36.14 -2.64
N ARG A 129 -1.37 37.28 -3.23
CA ARG A 129 -2.05 38.58 -3.07
C ARG A 129 -2.72 39.08 -4.36
N LEU A 130 -2.79 38.23 -5.40
CA LEU A 130 -3.43 38.59 -6.66
C LEU A 130 -4.97 38.56 -6.49
N HIS A 131 -5.58 39.73 -6.38
CA HIS A 131 -7.01 39.88 -6.00
C HIS A 131 -8.00 39.33 -7.03
N LEU A 132 -7.58 39.17 -8.30
CA LEU A 132 -8.43 38.65 -9.37
C LEU A 132 -8.31 37.15 -9.57
N LEU A 133 -7.47 36.48 -8.78
CA LEU A 133 -7.22 35.04 -8.89
C LEU A 133 -8.46 34.26 -8.49
N GLU A 134 -9.05 33.57 -9.44
CA GLU A 134 -10.25 32.73 -9.30
C GLU A 134 -9.90 31.25 -9.08
N PHE A 135 -8.80 30.80 -9.66
CA PHE A 135 -8.34 29.42 -9.62
C PHE A 135 -6.82 29.35 -9.42
N ILE A 136 -6.39 28.59 -8.41
CA ILE A 136 -4.98 28.24 -8.18
C ILE A 136 -4.87 26.76 -7.97
N ASP A 137 -4.03 26.10 -8.77
CA ASP A 137 -3.62 24.71 -8.61
C ASP A 137 -2.10 24.59 -8.70
N LEU A 138 -1.48 24.27 -7.57
CA LEU A 138 -0.05 24.01 -7.42
C LEU A 138 0.21 22.56 -7.00
N SER A 139 -0.80 21.69 -7.09
CA SER A 139 -0.76 20.33 -6.57
C SER A 139 0.32 19.47 -7.24
N THR A 140 0.74 18.45 -6.53
CA THR A 140 1.71 17.44 -7.03
C THR A 140 3.01 18.09 -7.51
N ASN A 141 3.71 18.72 -6.56
CA ASN A 141 5.02 19.35 -6.74
C ASN A 141 5.92 19.03 -5.52
N GLN A 142 7.03 19.74 -5.37
CA GLN A 142 7.96 19.66 -4.25
C GLN A 142 8.05 21.02 -3.52
N LEU A 143 6.94 21.78 -3.55
CA LEU A 143 6.87 23.11 -2.92
C LEU A 143 6.84 22.96 -1.40
N GLU A 144 7.51 23.90 -0.70
CA GLU A 144 7.72 23.82 0.75
C GLU A 144 7.46 25.17 1.43
N GLY A 145 7.65 25.18 2.75
CA GLY A 145 7.54 26.38 3.58
C GLY A 145 6.14 26.63 4.09
N VAL A 146 5.93 27.80 4.67
CA VAL A 146 4.68 28.20 5.34
C VAL A 146 3.83 29.07 4.42
N ILE A 147 2.58 28.68 4.26
CA ILE A 147 1.57 29.56 3.63
C ILE A 147 1.07 30.56 4.69
N PRO A 148 1.01 31.87 4.41
CA PRO A 148 0.51 32.84 5.37
C PRO A 148 -0.87 32.49 5.91
N SER A 149 -1.06 32.57 7.23
CA SER A 149 -2.31 32.17 7.90
C SER A 149 -3.53 33.02 7.49
N ASN A 150 -3.32 34.30 7.09
CA ASN A 150 -4.38 35.19 6.64
C ASN A 150 -4.11 35.60 5.18
N LEU A 151 -4.81 34.97 4.25
CA LEU A 151 -4.77 35.30 2.84
C LEU A 151 -6.01 36.11 2.45
N SER A 152 -5.82 37.10 1.57
CA SER A 152 -6.92 37.85 0.99
C SER A 152 -6.99 37.59 -0.51
N LEU A 153 -7.80 36.60 -0.90
CA LEU A 153 -8.06 36.20 -2.29
C LEU A 153 -9.57 36.29 -2.56
N PRO A 154 -10.13 37.50 -2.70
CA PRO A 154 -11.58 37.70 -2.69
C PRO A 154 -12.31 37.04 -3.88
N ALA A 155 -11.63 36.82 -5.00
CA ALA A 155 -12.21 36.22 -6.19
C ALA A 155 -12.07 34.68 -6.22
N ILE A 156 -11.28 34.08 -5.33
CA ILE A 156 -10.90 32.68 -5.38
C ILE A 156 -12.13 31.75 -5.30
N GLN A 157 -12.17 30.75 -6.16
CA GLN A 157 -13.17 29.68 -6.20
C GLN A 157 -12.56 28.32 -5.91
N VAL A 158 -11.34 28.08 -6.40
CA VAL A 158 -10.60 26.83 -6.21
C VAL A 158 -9.18 27.15 -5.72
N PHE A 159 -8.83 26.59 -4.56
CA PHE A 159 -7.50 26.66 -3.98
C PHE A 159 -6.99 25.25 -3.71
N ASN A 160 -6.06 24.79 -4.55
CA ASN A 160 -5.46 23.46 -4.47
C ASN A 160 -3.94 23.57 -4.39
N ILE A 161 -3.38 23.10 -3.26
CA ILE A 161 -1.93 23.00 -3.04
C ILE A 161 -1.55 21.60 -2.54
N SER A 162 -2.39 20.61 -2.82
CA SER A 162 -2.21 19.22 -2.38
C SER A 162 -0.94 18.56 -2.92
N TYR A 163 -0.49 17.50 -2.27
CA TYR A 163 0.70 16.71 -2.66
C TYR A 163 1.95 17.59 -2.82
N ASN A 164 2.34 18.24 -1.71
CA ASN A 164 3.54 19.07 -1.59
C ASN A 164 4.20 18.87 -0.21
N GLN A 165 5.05 19.80 0.22
CA GLN A 165 5.77 19.76 1.50
C GLN A 165 5.49 21.03 2.33
N PHE A 166 4.31 21.63 2.18
CA PHE A 166 3.94 22.82 2.96
C PHE A 166 3.77 22.49 4.44
N THR A 167 4.16 23.43 5.30
CA THR A 167 4.13 23.29 6.77
C THR A 167 3.38 24.44 7.42
N GLY A 168 3.20 24.36 8.75
CA GLY A 168 2.53 25.40 9.54
C GLY A 168 1.05 25.11 9.75
N GLY A 169 0.29 26.09 10.23
CA GLY A 169 -1.17 26.02 10.30
C GLY A 169 -1.81 26.19 8.94
N HIS A 170 -3.02 25.64 8.74
CA HIS A 170 -3.71 25.85 7.47
C HIS A 170 -4.07 27.34 7.27
N PRO A 171 -4.02 27.84 6.02
CA PRO A 171 -4.40 29.23 5.76
C PRO A 171 -5.92 29.45 5.87
N ILE A 172 -6.30 30.64 6.35
CA ILE A 172 -7.67 31.10 6.33
C ILE A 172 -7.79 32.12 5.19
N LEU A 173 -8.69 31.85 4.26
CA LEU A 173 -8.90 32.69 3.07
C LEU A 173 -9.94 33.77 3.39
N GLY A 174 -9.50 34.85 4.07
CA GLY A 174 -10.36 35.96 4.48
C GLY A 174 -11.00 36.66 3.30
N GLY A 175 -12.34 36.88 3.35
CA GLY A 175 -13.10 37.58 2.31
C GLY A 175 -13.36 36.76 1.04
N SER A 176 -13.01 35.47 1.01
CA SER A 176 -13.17 34.59 -0.17
C SER A 176 -14.59 34.01 -0.27
N SER A 177 -15.60 34.88 -0.42
CA SER A 177 -17.02 34.48 -0.44
C SER A 177 -17.43 33.58 -1.62
N ASN A 178 -16.55 33.36 -2.57
CA ASN A 178 -16.77 32.49 -3.74
C ASN A 178 -16.02 31.15 -3.68
N LEU A 179 -15.29 30.91 -2.61
CA LEU A 179 -14.54 29.64 -2.44
C LEU A 179 -15.50 28.46 -2.44
N THR A 180 -15.25 27.49 -3.32
CA THR A 180 -16.03 26.25 -3.47
C THR A 180 -15.22 25.00 -3.18
N SER A 181 -13.89 25.06 -3.44
CA SER A 181 -12.99 23.92 -3.24
C SER A 181 -11.70 24.38 -2.56
N PHE A 182 -11.35 23.69 -1.46
CA PHE A 182 -10.12 23.93 -0.72
C PHE A 182 -9.43 22.59 -0.44
N ASP A 183 -8.26 22.37 -1.05
CA ASP A 183 -7.54 21.11 -0.97
C ASP A 183 -6.09 21.32 -0.51
N LEU A 184 -5.76 20.77 0.67
CA LEU A 184 -4.43 20.76 1.29
C LEU A 184 -3.87 19.34 1.43
N THR A 185 -4.50 18.34 0.81
CA THR A 185 -4.17 16.92 0.98
C THR A 185 -2.68 16.65 0.77
N SER A 186 -2.14 15.74 1.59
CA SER A 186 -0.75 15.24 1.49
C SER A 186 0.29 16.38 1.52
N ASN A 187 0.44 16.95 2.72
CA ASN A 187 1.41 17.98 3.10
C ASN A 187 1.88 17.73 4.55
N ASP A 188 2.61 18.70 5.11
CA ASP A 188 3.08 18.70 6.50
C ASP A 188 2.36 19.75 7.37
N PHE A 189 1.13 20.12 7.04
CA PHE A 189 0.35 21.07 7.88
C PHE A 189 0.05 20.47 9.25
N TYR A 190 0.08 21.31 10.29
CA TYR A 190 -0.18 20.90 11.66
C TYR A 190 -1.00 21.96 12.42
N GLY A 191 -1.48 21.61 13.60
CA GLY A 191 -2.30 22.47 14.44
C GLY A 191 -3.77 22.05 14.41
N PRO A 192 -4.64 22.76 15.15
CA PRO A 192 -6.08 22.50 15.10
C PRO A 192 -6.69 23.00 13.79
N ILE A 193 -7.80 22.36 13.37
CA ILE A 193 -8.61 22.86 12.27
C ILE A 193 -9.41 24.06 12.74
N ASP A 194 -9.28 25.20 12.05
CA ASP A 194 -10.04 26.41 12.35
C ASP A 194 -11.30 26.48 11.46
N ALA A 195 -12.46 26.51 12.10
CA ALA A 195 -13.75 26.67 11.43
C ALA A 195 -13.94 28.06 10.76
N GLY A 196 -13.03 29.01 10.98
CA GLY A 196 -13.04 30.33 10.35
C GLY A 196 -13.09 30.30 8.82
N ILE A 197 -12.61 29.19 8.21
CA ILE A 197 -12.73 28.96 6.77
C ILE A 197 -14.20 28.92 6.31
N CYS A 198 -15.07 28.28 7.08
CA CYS A 198 -16.50 28.21 6.79
C CYS A 198 -17.21 29.56 6.95
N ASN A 199 -16.70 30.42 7.83
CA ASN A 199 -17.22 31.77 8.00
C ASN A 199 -16.87 32.68 6.80
N SER A 200 -15.78 32.37 6.09
CA SER A 200 -15.34 33.11 4.90
C SER A 200 -16.19 32.80 3.67
N SER A 201 -16.67 31.55 3.53
CA SER A 201 -17.55 31.17 2.40
C SER A 201 -18.52 30.04 2.78
N ALA A 202 -19.81 30.36 2.74
CA ALA A 202 -20.88 29.35 2.84
C ALA A 202 -21.01 28.47 1.56
N LYS A 203 -20.29 28.79 0.47
CA LYS A 203 -20.34 28.08 -0.81
C LYS A 203 -19.37 26.92 -0.89
N ILE A 204 -18.55 26.69 0.14
CA ILE A 204 -17.58 25.57 0.17
C ILE A 204 -18.34 24.25 0.03
N ARG A 205 -17.95 23.48 -0.99
CA ARG A 205 -18.47 22.15 -1.30
C ARG A 205 -17.42 21.06 -0.99
N ILE A 206 -16.16 21.37 -1.19
CA ILE A 206 -15.04 20.44 -1.07
C ILE A 206 -14.06 20.99 -0.05
N LEU A 207 -13.82 20.23 1.02
CA LEU A 207 -12.81 20.51 2.04
C LEU A 207 -11.96 19.25 2.24
N ARG A 208 -10.70 19.26 1.76
CA ARG A 208 -9.80 18.12 1.78
C ARG A 208 -8.51 18.48 2.50
N PHE A 209 -8.32 17.89 3.68
CA PHE A 209 -7.16 18.09 4.56
C PHE A 209 -6.46 16.76 4.89
N SER A 210 -6.78 15.69 4.17
CA SER A 210 -6.21 14.36 4.40
C SER A 210 -4.68 14.33 4.31
N GLU A 211 -4.06 13.34 4.98
CA GLU A 211 -2.61 13.11 4.92
C GLU A 211 -1.81 14.35 5.34
N ASN A 212 -2.06 14.80 6.56
CA ASN A 212 -1.36 15.92 7.21
C ASN A 212 -1.09 15.56 8.69
N ARG A 213 -0.77 16.55 9.52
CA ARG A 213 -0.52 16.40 10.96
C ARG A 213 -1.48 17.26 11.79
N PHE A 214 -2.71 17.44 11.33
CA PHE A 214 -3.72 18.16 12.08
C PHE A 214 -4.10 17.38 13.35
N TYR A 215 -4.28 18.09 14.48
CA TYR A 215 -4.61 17.48 15.76
C TYR A 215 -5.70 18.27 16.50
N GLY A 216 -6.18 17.70 17.61
CA GLY A 216 -7.26 18.26 18.42
C GLY A 216 -8.64 17.85 17.91
N ASP A 217 -9.66 18.45 18.50
CA ASP A 217 -11.05 18.09 18.22
C ASP A 217 -11.55 18.73 16.92
N LEU A 218 -12.51 18.09 16.29
CA LEU A 218 -13.18 18.65 15.12
C LEU A 218 -14.11 19.79 15.57
N PRO A 219 -13.93 21.04 15.09
CA PRO A 219 -14.69 22.17 15.59
C PRO A 219 -16.14 22.13 15.11
N GLY A 220 -17.10 22.29 16.03
CA GLY A 220 -18.54 22.36 15.70
C GLY A 220 -18.90 23.54 14.76
N GLY A 221 -18.04 24.55 14.64
CA GLY A 221 -18.21 25.67 13.71
C GLY A 221 -18.17 25.28 12.22
N LEU A 222 -17.71 24.07 11.86
CA LEU A 222 -17.76 23.57 10.49
C LEU A 222 -19.17 23.51 9.90
N LYS A 223 -20.23 23.44 10.73
CA LYS A 223 -21.63 23.52 10.27
C LYS A 223 -21.94 24.78 9.46
N SER A 224 -21.14 25.85 9.60
CA SER A 224 -21.30 27.08 8.80
C SER A 224 -21.00 26.83 7.31
N CYS A 225 -20.28 25.76 6.95
CA CYS A 225 -20.14 25.28 5.59
C CYS A 225 -21.39 24.52 5.13
N SER A 226 -22.54 25.16 5.10
CA SER A 226 -23.85 24.52 4.84
C SER A 226 -23.99 23.86 3.45
N SER A 227 -23.11 24.20 2.50
CA SER A 227 -23.09 23.61 1.15
C SER A 227 -22.10 22.46 1.02
N LEU A 228 -21.44 22.03 2.12
CA LEU A 228 -20.38 21.02 2.07
C LEU A 228 -20.91 19.67 1.61
N THR A 229 -20.29 19.14 0.55
CA THR A 229 -20.58 17.82 0.00
C THR A 229 -19.49 16.81 0.30
N GLU A 230 -18.23 17.26 0.42
CA GLU A 230 -17.08 16.39 0.66
C GLU A 230 -16.24 16.93 1.82
N LEU A 231 -16.06 16.10 2.85
CA LEU A 231 -15.18 16.36 3.98
C LEU A 231 -14.17 15.23 4.11
N TRP A 232 -12.91 15.51 3.74
CA TRP A 232 -11.82 14.53 3.77
C TRP A 232 -10.77 14.97 4.80
N LEU A 233 -10.71 14.25 5.92
CA LEU A 233 -9.79 14.52 7.03
C LEU A 233 -8.91 13.30 7.36
N SER A 234 -8.90 12.30 6.50
CA SER A 234 -8.20 11.04 6.74
C SER A 234 -6.70 11.20 6.97
N MET A 235 -6.11 10.25 7.71
CA MET A 235 -4.66 10.20 7.96
C MET A 235 -4.13 11.52 8.56
N ASN A 236 -4.63 11.84 9.76
CA ASN A 236 -4.21 12.96 10.61
C ASN A 236 -4.11 12.49 12.07
N ASP A 237 -3.86 13.42 12.99
CA ASP A 237 -3.84 13.19 14.44
C ASP A 237 -5.09 13.78 15.16
N LEU A 238 -6.21 13.95 14.42
CA LEU A 238 -7.46 14.50 14.97
C LEU A 238 -8.08 13.53 15.99
N GLY A 239 -8.71 14.06 17.04
CA GLY A 239 -9.26 13.25 18.13
C GLY A 239 -10.57 13.78 18.67
N GLY A 240 -10.89 13.36 19.91
CA GLY A 240 -12.15 13.68 20.56
C GLY A 240 -13.37 13.03 19.91
N ASP A 241 -14.54 13.40 20.39
CA ASP A 241 -15.82 12.91 19.88
C ASP A 241 -16.27 13.73 18.67
N LEU A 242 -17.02 13.10 17.75
CA LEU A 242 -17.58 13.83 16.62
C LEU A 242 -18.67 14.80 17.11
N PRO A 243 -18.56 16.11 16.77
CA PRO A 243 -19.58 17.07 17.18
C PRO A 243 -20.91 16.79 16.46
N ASP A 244 -22.03 16.83 17.14
CA ASP A 244 -23.38 16.69 16.57
C ASP A 244 -23.63 17.65 15.39
N ALA A 245 -23.02 18.84 15.46
CA ALA A 245 -23.06 19.83 14.40
C ALA A 245 -22.52 19.33 13.03
N LEU A 246 -21.70 18.27 12.99
CA LEU A 246 -21.26 17.62 11.77
C LEU A 246 -22.44 17.00 10.99
N PHE A 247 -23.40 16.45 11.73
CA PHE A 247 -24.55 15.76 11.16
C PHE A 247 -25.67 16.73 10.74
N ASP A 248 -25.55 18.03 11.01
CA ASP A 248 -26.43 19.08 10.47
C ASP A 248 -26.15 19.39 8.99
N MET A 249 -25.02 18.89 8.45
CA MET A 249 -24.60 19.14 7.06
C MET A 249 -25.30 18.18 6.08
N THR A 250 -26.59 18.39 5.86
CA THR A 250 -27.44 17.51 5.05
C THR A 250 -27.05 17.39 3.57
N SER A 251 -26.20 18.29 3.06
CA SER A 251 -25.65 18.23 1.69
C SER A 251 -24.50 17.22 1.54
N MET A 252 -23.98 16.67 2.64
CA MET A 252 -22.82 15.77 2.66
C MET A 252 -23.07 14.52 1.81
N THR A 253 -22.12 14.23 0.93
CA THR A 253 -22.10 13.01 0.10
C THR A 253 -20.93 12.08 0.46
N GLN A 254 -19.80 12.67 0.91
CA GLN A 254 -18.61 11.91 1.29
C GLN A 254 -18.04 12.41 2.60
N LEU A 255 -17.87 11.48 3.56
CA LEU A 255 -17.28 11.74 4.87
C LEU A 255 -16.14 10.77 5.13
N PHE A 256 -14.89 11.24 4.98
CA PHE A 256 -13.69 10.44 5.18
C PHE A 256 -12.88 10.92 6.38
N LEU A 257 -12.94 10.14 7.48
CA LEU A 257 -12.30 10.42 8.76
C LEU A 257 -11.27 9.33 9.15
N GLN A 258 -11.01 8.37 8.26
CA GLN A 258 -10.19 7.20 8.58
C GLN A 258 -8.74 7.58 8.95
N GLY A 259 -8.12 6.75 9.82
CA GLY A 259 -6.73 6.94 10.21
C GLY A 259 -6.50 8.17 11.09
N ASN A 260 -7.34 8.33 12.12
CA ASN A 260 -7.27 9.40 13.11
C ASN A 260 -7.37 8.83 14.54
N GLN A 261 -7.63 9.66 15.51
CA GLN A 261 -7.79 9.30 16.92
C GLN A 261 -9.20 9.63 17.45
N PHE A 262 -10.20 9.77 16.56
CA PHE A 262 -11.59 10.02 16.96
C PHE A 262 -12.11 8.92 17.88
N SER A 263 -12.90 9.31 18.88
CA SER A 263 -13.40 8.44 19.95
C SER A 263 -14.89 8.67 20.21
N GLY A 264 -15.39 8.06 21.28
CA GLY A 264 -16.78 8.15 21.68
C GLY A 264 -17.73 7.33 20.83
N ASP A 265 -19.01 7.52 21.07
CA ASP A 265 -20.08 6.76 20.41
C ASP A 265 -20.52 7.43 19.10
N LEU A 266 -21.03 6.63 18.16
CA LEU A 266 -21.61 7.16 16.92
C LEU A 266 -23.00 7.76 17.22
N SER A 267 -23.20 9.02 16.87
CA SER A 267 -24.43 9.75 17.15
C SER A 267 -25.62 9.25 16.32
N THR A 268 -26.81 9.18 16.94
CA THR A 268 -28.07 8.93 16.21
C THR A 268 -28.40 10.02 15.18
N ASN A 269 -27.80 11.21 15.33
CA ASN A 269 -27.94 12.31 14.37
C ASN A 269 -27.34 12.00 12.99
N MET A 270 -26.54 10.92 12.85
CA MET A 270 -26.13 10.41 11.53
C MET A 270 -27.32 10.24 10.57
N SER A 271 -28.52 9.97 11.07
CA SER A 271 -29.77 9.90 10.28
C SER A 271 -30.04 11.13 9.43
N ASN A 272 -29.50 12.30 9.79
CA ASN A 272 -29.70 13.54 9.04
C ASN A 272 -28.90 13.62 7.75
N LEU A 273 -27.84 12.80 7.59
CA LEU A 273 -27.00 12.76 6.40
C LEU A 273 -27.66 12.03 5.21
N SER A 274 -28.90 12.38 4.90
CA SER A 274 -29.74 11.68 3.91
C SER A 274 -29.19 11.65 2.48
N ASN A 275 -28.19 12.48 2.16
CA ASN A 275 -27.53 12.52 0.86
C ASN A 275 -26.19 11.76 0.81
N VAL A 276 -25.74 11.22 1.93
CA VAL A 276 -24.43 10.57 2.02
C VAL A 276 -24.39 9.31 1.17
N VAL A 277 -23.29 9.16 0.44
CA VAL A 277 -22.96 8.02 -0.44
C VAL A 277 -21.85 7.18 0.17
N GLU A 278 -20.86 7.81 0.77
CA GLU A 278 -19.70 7.13 1.35
C GLU A 278 -19.36 7.68 2.72
N ILE A 279 -19.20 6.78 3.70
CA ILE A 279 -18.69 7.06 5.04
C ILE A 279 -17.52 6.12 5.33
N ASP A 280 -16.35 6.69 5.66
CA ASP A 280 -15.22 5.93 6.17
C ASP A 280 -14.75 6.48 7.52
N LEU A 281 -15.00 5.71 8.57
CA LEU A 281 -14.62 5.97 9.96
C LEU A 281 -13.52 5.03 10.45
N SER A 282 -12.90 4.27 9.55
CA SER A 282 -11.96 3.20 9.89
C SER A 282 -10.69 3.71 10.56
N LEU A 283 -9.96 2.80 11.23
CA LEU A 283 -8.68 3.12 11.88
C LEU A 283 -8.79 4.31 12.86
N ASN A 284 -9.77 4.25 13.74
CA ASN A 284 -10.03 5.22 14.78
C ASN A 284 -10.21 4.54 16.17
N ARG A 285 -10.78 5.22 17.14
CA ARG A 285 -11.03 4.72 18.49
C ARG A 285 -12.51 4.76 18.87
N PHE A 286 -13.44 4.82 17.89
CA PHE A 286 -14.88 4.82 18.16
C PHE A 286 -15.28 3.58 18.96
N SER A 287 -16.20 3.76 19.89
CA SER A 287 -16.69 2.74 20.82
C SER A 287 -18.23 2.69 20.85
N GLY A 288 -18.77 1.83 21.70
CA GLY A 288 -20.22 1.69 21.83
C GLY A 288 -20.88 1.04 20.62
N PHE A 289 -22.16 1.28 20.46
CA PHE A 289 -22.98 0.61 19.44
C PHE A 289 -23.08 1.44 18.17
N ILE A 290 -23.21 0.76 17.01
CA ILE A 290 -23.67 1.44 15.80
C ILE A 290 -25.16 1.75 15.97
N PRO A 291 -25.59 3.03 15.82
CA PRO A 291 -27.00 3.40 15.98
C PRO A 291 -27.88 2.80 14.90
N ASP A 292 -29.12 2.42 15.25
CA ASP A 292 -30.07 1.80 14.31
C ASP A 292 -30.83 2.86 13.48
N VAL A 293 -30.10 3.60 12.62
CA VAL A 293 -30.58 4.77 11.88
C VAL A 293 -30.36 4.69 10.36
N PHE A 294 -29.82 3.59 9.86
CA PHE A 294 -29.41 3.45 8.45
C PHE A 294 -30.57 3.53 7.45
N GLY A 295 -31.80 3.22 7.87
CA GLY A 295 -32.98 3.38 7.00
C GLY A 295 -33.17 4.78 6.41
N SER A 296 -32.60 5.82 7.07
CA SER A 296 -32.62 7.20 6.58
C SER A 296 -31.53 7.48 5.52
N LEU A 297 -30.52 6.62 5.37
CA LEU A 297 -29.36 6.80 4.50
C LEU A 297 -29.51 6.06 3.15
N ALA A 298 -30.64 6.23 2.48
CA ALA A 298 -31.02 5.45 1.29
C ALA A 298 -30.02 5.51 0.11
N LYS A 299 -29.12 6.51 0.08
CA LYS A 299 -28.10 6.69 -0.96
C LYS A 299 -26.75 6.06 -0.60
N LEU A 300 -26.59 5.55 0.63
CA LEU A 300 -25.31 5.02 1.10
C LEU A 300 -24.90 3.79 0.27
N GLU A 301 -23.74 3.91 -0.37
CA GLU A 301 -23.12 2.84 -1.17
C GLU A 301 -21.96 2.18 -0.43
N SER A 302 -21.25 2.91 0.43
CA SER A 302 -20.10 2.39 1.18
C SER A 302 -20.12 2.86 2.63
N PHE A 303 -20.07 1.90 3.56
CA PHE A 303 -19.87 2.14 4.98
C PHE A 303 -18.70 1.31 5.49
N SER A 304 -17.66 2.00 5.93
CA SER A 304 -16.44 1.44 6.48
C SER A 304 -16.19 1.97 7.89
N ALA A 305 -16.11 1.08 8.87
CA ALA A 305 -15.78 1.40 10.26
C ALA A 305 -14.81 0.36 10.87
N GLN A 306 -14.01 -0.30 10.01
CA GLN A 306 -13.06 -1.30 10.46
C GLN A 306 -11.95 -0.71 11.35
N SER A 307 -11.40 -1.56 12.22
CA SER A 307 -10.32 -1.18 13.14
C SER A 307 -10.71 -0.05 14.09
N ASN A 308 -11.78 -0.30 14.85
CA ASN A 308 -12.29 0.53 15.93
C ASN A 308 -12.54 -0.34 17.19
N LYS A 309 -13.32 0.17 18.14
CA LYS A 309 -13.77 -0.53 19.37
C LYS A 309 -15.29 -0.65 19.43
N LEU A 310 -15.96 -0.63 18.28
CA LEU A 310 -17.41 -0.74 18.18
C LEU A 310 -17.86 -2.13 18.64
N GLU A 311 -19.03 -2.20 19.30
CA GLU A 311 -19.51 -3.41 19.93
C GLU A 311 -21.02 -3.65 19.70
N GLY A 312 -21.53 -4.76 20.25
CA GLY A 312 -22.94 -5.12 20.19
C GLY A 312 -23.34 -5.83 18.90
N ASN A 313 -24.62 -5.83 18.62
CA ASN A 313 -25.20 -6.48 17.44
C ASN A 313 -25.20 -5.58 16.21
N LEU A 314 -25.29 -6.16 15.01
CA LEU A 314 -25.55 -5.40 13.80
C LEU A 314 -26.95 -4.74 13.90
N PRO A 315 -27.07 -3.42 13.64
CA PRO A 315 -28.37 -2.77 13.62
C PRO A 315 -29.27 -3.29 12.49
N SER A 316 -30.54 -3.46 12.77
CA SER A 316 -31.50 -4.04 11.82
C SER A 316 -31.67 -3.18 10.56
N SER A 317 -31.61 -1.86 10.71
CA SER A 317 -31.72 -0.89 9.61
C SER A 317 -30.60 -0.95 8.58
N LEU A 318 -29.47 -1.64 8.85
CA LEU A 318 -28.48 -1.93 7.82
C LEU A 318 -29.07 -2.71 6.64
N SER A 319 -30.04 -3.58 6.93
CA SER A 319 -30.74 -4.36 5.91
C SER A 319 -31.69 -3.54 5.02
N ASP A 320 -31.95 -2.27 5.35
CA ASP A 320 -32.81 -1.39 4.55
C ASP A 320 -32.04 -0.68 3.42
N LEU A 321 -30.71 -0.82 3.40
CA LEU A 321 -29.81 -0.13 2.47
C LEU A 321 -29.75 -0.77 1.08
N GLN A 322 -30.72 -0.45 0.24
CA GLN A 322 -30.80 -1.00 -1.13
C GLN A 322 -29.63 -0.58 -2.05
N SER A 323 -28.94 0.51 -1.72
CA SER A 323 -27.80 1.04 -2.50
C SER A 323 -26.44 0.49 -2.05
N LEU A 324 -26.37 -0.11 -0.86
CA LEU A 324 -25.12 -0.52 -0.24
C LEU A 324 -24.36 -1.55 -1.07
N ARG A 325 -23.10 -1.25 -1.35
CA ARG A 325 -22.15 -2.09 -2.10
C ARG A 325 -21.06 -2.65 -1.18
N VAL A 326 -20.60 -1.83 -0.24
CA VAL A 326 -19.50 -2.18 0.68
C VAL A 326 -19.95 -1.98 2.11
N LEU A 327 -19.87 -3.05 2.91
CA LEU A 327 -20.00 -3.02 4.35
C LEU A 327 -18.73 -3.62 4.96
N ASN A 328 -17.91 -2.79 5.59
CA ASN A 328 -16.67 -3.22 6.24
C ASN A 328 -16.66 -2.83 7.71
N LEU A 329 -16.83 -3.82 8.59
CA LEU A 329 -16.81 -3.69 10.05
C LEU A 329 -15.71 -4.55 10.69
N ASN A 330 -14.71 -4.96 9.91
CA ASN A 330 -13.60 -5.81 10.35
C ASN A 330 -12.86 -5.23 11.55
N ASN A 331 -12.32 -6.11 12.40
CA ASN A 331 -11.48 -5.73 13.53
C ASN A 331 -12.17 -4.72 14.48
N ASN A 332 -13.26 -5.21 15.10
CA ASN A 332 -14.05 -4.53 16.12
C ASN A 332 -14.44 -5.53 17.23
N SER A 333 -15.43 -5.21 18.05
CA SER A 333 -15.95 -6.05 19.14
C SER A 333 -17.42 -6.46 18.93
N PHE A 334 -17.93 -6.47 17.70
CA PHE A 334 -19.30 -6.87 17.41
C PHE A 334 -19.56 -8.31 17.84
N SER A 335 -20.79 -8.61 18.29
CA SER A 335 -21.20 -9.90 18.85
C SER A 335 -22.61 -10.30 18.38
N GLY A 336 -23.09 -11.44 18.88
CA GLY A 336 -24.39 -11.98 18.51
C GLY A 336 -24.41 -12.65 17.14
N GLU A 337 -25.58 -12.93 16.62
CA GLU A 337 -25.78 -13.55 15.32
C GLU A 337 -25.71 -12.53 14.17
N ILE A 338 -25.25 -12.98 13.01
CA ILE A 338 -25.24 -12.15 11.79
C ILE A 338 -26.66 -12.13 11.19
N ASN A 339 -27.39 -11.04 11.43
CA ASN A 339 -28.76 -10.86 10.98
C ASN A 339 -28.82 -9.82 9.84
N LEU A 340 -28.57 -10.26 8.58
CA LEU A 340 -28.65 -9.40 7.39
C LEU A 340 -29.71 -9.95 6.42
N ASN A 341 -30.64 -9.10 5.97
CA ASN A 341 -31.62 -9.45 4.96
C ASN A 341 -31.08 -9.19 3.54
N CYS A 342 -30.37 -10.15 2.99
CA CYS A 342 -29.77 -10.05 1.66
C CYS A 342 -30.75 -9.81 0.52
N THR A 343 -32.06 -10.14 0.68
CA THR A 343 -33.05 -9.83 -0.35
C THR A 343 -33.31 -8.32 -0.48
N ALA A 344 -33.11 -7.57 0.58
CA ALA A 344 -33.25 -6.11 0.60
C ALA A 344 -31.93 -5.39 0.22
N MET A 345 -30.81 -6.09 0.06
CA MET A 345 -29.48 -5.53 -0.24
C MET A 345 -28.93 -6.04 -1.59
N PRO A 346 -29.60 -5.80 -2.73
CA PRO A 346 -29.28 -6.43 -4.01
C PRO A 346 -27.94 -6.01 -4.61
N LYS A 347 -27.38 -4.88 -4.16
CA LYS A 347 -26.12 -4.32 -4.68
C LYS A 347 -24.89 -4.67 -3.81
N LEU A 348 -25.09 -5.33 -2.67
CA LEU A 348 -23.99 -5.66 -1.77
C LEU A 348 -22.97 -6.57 -2.49
N SER A 349 -21.76 -6.06 -2.68
CA SER A 349 -20.66 -6.74 -3.35
C SER A 349 -19.56 -7.18 -2.40
N THR A 350 -19.36 -6.43 -1.32
CA THR A 350 -18.31 -6.70 -0.32
C THR A 350 -18.92 -6.68 1.07
N LEU A 351 -18.77 -7.78 1.81
CA LEU A 351 -19.14 -7.90 3.21
C LEU A 351 -17.91 -8.39 4.01
N ASP A 352 -17.36 -7.51 4.83
CA ASP A 352 -16.25 -7.84 5.72
C ASP A 352 -16.65 -7.62 7.19
N LEU A 353 -16.90 -8.73 7.88
CA LEU A 353 -17.21 -8.80 9.31
C LEU A 353 -16.12 -9.54 10.09
N GLY A 354 -14.96 -9.73 9.50
CA GLY A 354 -13.84 -10.48 10.10
C GLY A 354 -13.32 -9.87 11.38
N SER A 355 -12.65 -10.66 12.19
CA SER A 355 -12.01 -10.20 13.44
C SER A 355 -12.99 -9.48 14.38
N ASN A 356 -14.04 -10.19 14.76
CA ASN A 356 -15.08 -9.76 15.70
C ASN A 356 -15.42 -10.93 16.67
N SER A 357 -16.55 -10.84 17.34
CA SER A 357 -17.07 -11.85 18.28
C SER A 357 -18.43 -12.43 17.83
N PHE A 358 -18.76 -12.38 16.55
CA PHE A 358 -20.00 -12.95 16.03
C PHE A 358 -20.09 -14.45 16.32
N SER A 359 -21.28 -14.93 16.64
CA SER A 359 -21.53 -16.31 17.06
C SER A 359 -22.75 -16.90 16.32
N GLY A 360 -23.01 -18.20 16.57
CA GLY A 360 -24.08 -18.89 15.88
C GLY A 360 -23.71 -19.37 14.45
N PRO A 361 -24.67 -19.85 13.68
CA PRO A 361 -24.45 -20.35 12.32
C PRO A 361 -24.29 -19.22 11.31
N ILE A 362 -23.68 -19.52 10.15
CA ILE A 362 -23.70 -18.59 9.01
C ILE A 362 -25.14 -18.50 8.48
N PRO A 363 -25.64 -17.28 8.17
CA PRO A 363 -27.00 -17.12 7.66
C PRO A 363 -27.22 -17.78 6.30
N ASP A 364 -28.28 -18.58 6.16
CA ASP A 364 -28.69 -19.19 4.90
C ASP A 364 -29.06 -18.16 3.81
N MET A 365 -29.37 -16.94 4.20
CA MET A 365 -29.82 -15.86 3.31
C MET A 365 -28.71 -15.17 2.54
N LEU A 366 -27.42 -15.37 2.89
CA LEU A 366 -26.30 -14.66 2.25
C LEU A 366 -26.23 -14.80 0.72
N PRO A 367 -26.55 -15.96 0.09
CA PRO A 367 -26.56 -16.04 -1.37
C PRO A 367 -27.62 -15.20 -2.09
N HIS A 368 -28.59 -14.65 -1.36
CA HIS A 368 -29.56 -13.70 -1.94
C HIS A 368 -28.94 -12.29 -2.16
N CYS A 369 -27.80 -11.99 -1.57
CA CYS A 369 -26.94 -10.88 -1.99
C CYS A 369 -26.27 -11.25 -3.33
N VAL A 370 -27.04 -11.17 -4.43
CA VAL A 370 -26.65 -11.73 -5.74
C VAL A 370 -25.38 -11.15 -6.35
N GLN A 371 -24.98 -9.94 -5.93
CA GLN A 371 -23.76 -9.28 -6.39
C GLN A 371 -22.57 -9.53 -5.45
N LEU A 372 -22.73 -10.31 -4.38
CA LEU A 372 -21.67 -10.54 -3.41
C LEU A 372 -20.47 -11.27 -4.05
N THR A 373 -19.37 -10.58 -4.17
CA THR A 373 -18.10 -11.08 -4.70
C THR A 373 -17.12 -11.44 -3.59
N THR A 374 -17.14 -10.68 -2.49
CA THR A 374 -16.20 -10.79 -1.39
C THR A 374 -16.94 -10.97 -0.07
N LEU A 375 -16.65 -12.08 0.61
CA LEU A 375 -17.20 -12.41 1.92
C LEU A 375 -16.08 -12.79 2.90
N ASN A 376 -15.86 -11.97 3.91
CA ASN A 376 -14.95 -12.25 5.01
C ASN A 376 -15.71 -12.34 6.33
N LEU A 377 -15.73 -13.52 6.93
CA LEU A 377 -16.26 -13.81 8.25
C LEU A 377 -15.18 -14.39 9.18
N GLY A 378 -13.92 -14.24 8.81
CA GLY A 378 -12.78 -14.82 9.52
C GLY A 378 -12.58 -14.27 10.93
N ASN A 379 -11.98 -15.07 11.81
CA ASN A 379 -11.68 -14.70 13.21
C ASN A 379 -12.93 -14.22 13.97
N ASN A 380 -13.90 -15.11 14.07
CA ASN A 380 -15.13 -14.95 14.84
C ASN A 380 -15.39 -16.19 15.72
N ASN A 381 -16.55 -16.28 16.32
CA ASN A 381 -17.00 -17.43 17.11
C ASN A 381 -18.16 -18.18 16.42
N LEU A 382 -18.18 -18.18 15.07
CA LEU A 382 -19.20 -18.85 14.28
C LEU A 382 -19.06 -20.37 14.37
N THR A 383 -20.20 -21.08 14.31
CA THR A 383 -20.28 -22.53 14.55
C THR A 383 -21.14 -23.23 13.48
N GLY A 384 -21.19 -24.57 13.54
CA GLY A 384 -22.01 -25.39 12.65
C GLY A 384 -21.33 -25.75 11.34
N GLU A 385 -22.10 -26.05 10.32
CA GLU A 385 -21.62 -26.39 8.97
C GLU A 385 -21.81 -25.23 8.00
N ILE A 386 -21.11 -25.27 6.86
CA ILE A 386 -21.34 -24.33 5.78
C ILE A 386 -22.76 -24.55 5.21
N PRO A 387 -23.59 -23.50 5.13
CA PRO A 387 -24.97 -23.63 4.69
C PRO A 387 -25.09 -24.21 3.28
N HIS A 388 -26.01 -25.14 3.09
CA HIS A 388 -26.25 -25.76 1.78
C HIS A 388 -26.68 -24.74 0.70
N SER A 389 -27.27 -23.63 1.12
CA SER A 389 -27.62 -22.49 0.26
C SER A 389 -26.41 -21.88 -0.46
N PHE A 390 -25.17 -22.02 0.06
CA PHE A 390 -23.97 -21.45 -0.53
C PHE A 390 -23.68 -21.92 -1.96
N LYS A 391 -24.20 -23.11 -2.35
CA LYS A 391 -24.16 -23.56 -3.75
C LYS A 391 -24.84 -22.59 -4.74
N ASN A 392 -25.71 -21.72 -4.25
CA ASN A 392 -26.46 -20.74 -5.05
C ASN A 392 -25.71 -19.41 -5.25
N PHE A 393 -24.53 -19.23 -4.67
CA PHE A 393 -23.70 -18.08 -4.97
C PHE A 393 -23.27 -18.06 -6.43
N THR A 394 -23.64 -17.01 -7.15
CA THR A 394 -23.32 -16.84 -8.58
C THR A 394 -22.15 -15.90 -8.82
N SER A 395 -21.85 -15.00 -7.86
CA SER A 395 -20.86 -13.94 -8.00
C SER A 395 -19.65 -14.10 -7.10
N LEU A 396 -19.73 -14.91 -6.05
CA LEU A 396 -18.72 -15.05 -5.02
C LEU A 396 -17.37 -15.51 -5.61
N SER A 397 -16.35 -14.65 -5.46
CA SER A 397 -14.99 -14.89 -5.91
C SER A 397 -14.02 -15.14 -4.73
N ASP A 398 -14.31 -14.52 -3.58
CA ASP A 398 -13.43 -14.47 -2.43
C ASP A 398 -14.18 -14.85 -1.16
N LEU A 399 -13.75 -15.91 -0.50
CA LEU A 399 -14.34 -16.38 0.73
C LEU A 399 -13.26 -16.64 1.79
N SER A 400 -13.34 -15.94 2.92
CA SER A 400 -12.55 -16.21 4.11
C SER A 400 -13.45 -16.55 5.29
N LEU A 401 -13.23 -17.73 5.85
CA LEU A 401 -13.89 -18.23 7.06
C LEU A 401 -12.89 -18.57 8.17
N THR A 402 -11.65 -18.11 8.04
CA THR A 402 -10.53 -18.40 8.94
C THR A 402 -10.89 -18.23 10.42
N GLY A 403 -10.41 -19.12 11.28
CA GLY A 403 -10.47 -18.91 12.73
C GLY A 403 -11.88 -18.83 13.29
N ASN A 404 -12.71 -19.83 12.97
CA ASN A 404 -14.03 -20.07 13.51
C ASN A 404 -14.13 -21.50 14.07
N HIS A 405 -15.34 -21.99 14.32
CA HIS A 405 -15.61 -23.31 14.87
C HIS A 405 -16.48 -24.14 13.92
N PHE A 406 -16.23 -24.05 12.61
CA PHE A 406 -16.96 -24.86 11.64
C PHE A 406 -16.58 -26.33 11.70
N SER A 407 -17.50 -27.20 11.33
CA SER A 407 -17.34 -28.65 11.24
C SER A 407 -17.70 -29.14 9.84
N ASN A 408 -17.36 -30.42 9.55
CA ASN A 408 -17.67 -31.11 8.29
C ASN A 408 -17.03 -30.48 7.05
N VAL A 409 -15.67 -30.51 7.00
CA VAL A 409 -14.89 -30.00 5.86
C VAL A 409 -15.30 -30.66 4.53
N SER A 410 -15.73 -31.92 4.58
CA SER A 410 -16.18 -32.67 3.40
C SER A 410 -17.43 -32.03 2.80
N SER A 411 -18.46 -31.78 3.63
CA SER A 411 -19.69 -31.08 3.23
C SER A 411 -19.37 -29.67 2.72
N ALA A 412 -18.51 -28.93 3.43
CA ALA A 412 -18.11 -27.58 3.04
C ALA A 412 -17.54 -27.53 1.63
N LEU A 413 -16.55 -28.38 1.31
CA LEU A 413 -15.94 -28.42 -0.03
C LEU A 413 -16.91 -28.89 -1.11
N GLN A 414 -17.78 -29.89 -0.77
CA GLN A 414 -18.83 -30.38 -1.69
C GLN A 414 -19.87 -29.30 -2.02
N ILE A 415 -20.17 -28.39 -1.10
CA ILE A 415 -21.08 -27.25 -1.33
C ILE A 415 -20.38 -26.15 -2.13
N LEU A 416 -19.20 -25.71 -1.69
CA LEU A 416 -18.49 -24.57 -2.26
C LEU A 416 -17.98 -24.79 -3.69
N GLN A 417 -17.79 -26.06 -4.13
CA GLN A 417 -17.43 -26.36 -5.51
C GLN A 417 -18.43 -25.87 -6.55
N TYR A 418 -19.67 -25.61 -6.15
CA TYR A 418 -20.72 -25.09 -7.02
C TYR A 418 -20.66 -23.56 -7.19
N CYS A 419 -19.78 -22.85 -6.46
CA CYS A 419 -19.56 -21.41 -6.66
C CYS A 419 -18.72 -21.15 -7.91
N PRO A 420 -19.31 -20.73 -9.06
CA PRO A 420 -18.63 -20.79 -10.36
C PRO A 420 -17.54 -19.74 -10.56
N LYS A 421 -17.50 -18.74 -9.70
CA LYS A 421 -16.51 -17.65 -9.75
C LYS A 421 -15.47 -17.71 -8.63
N LEU A 422 -15.55 -18.71 -7.74
CA LEU A 422 -14.67 -18.79 -6.59
C LEU A 422 -13.21 -18.97 -7.03
N THR A 423 -12.38 -18.01 -6.68
CA THR A 423 -10.95 -17.94 -6.99
C THR A 423 -10.08 -18.04 -5.74
N ARG A 424 -10.57 -17.53 -4.61
CA ARG A 424 -9.84 -17.52 -3.34
C ARG A 424 -10.69 -18.11 -2.23
N LEU A 425 -10.20 -19.16 -1.58
CA LEU A 425 -10.87 -19.86 -0.48
C LEU A 425 -9.91 -20.06 0.68
N ILE A 426 -10.27 -19.52 1.85
CA ILE A 426 -9.47 -19.58 3.07
C ILE A 426 -10.33 -20.13 4.21
N LEU A 427 -9.97 -21.33 4.70
CA LEU A 427 -10.70 -22.07 5.72
C LEU A 427 -9.84 -22.35 6.96
N THR A 428 -8.69 -21.72 7.10
CA THR A 428 -7.69 -21.95 8.15
C THR A 428 -8.30 -21.91 9.56
N ARG A 429 -7.80 -22.77 10.46
CA ARG A 429 -8.20 -22.83 11.88
C ARG A 429 -9.70 -23.08 12.05
N ASN A 430 -10.20 -24.11 11.36
CA ASN A 430 -11.54 -24.70 11.49
C ASN A 430 -11.44 -26.22 11.54
N PHE A 431 -12.53 -26.96 11.59
CA PHE A 431 -12.62 -28.41 11.40
C PHE A 431 -11.70 -29.21 12.36
N HIS A 432 -11.63 -28.83 13.62
CA HIS A 432 -10.68 -29.40 14.59
C HIS A 432 -10.95 -30.87 15.00
N GLY A 433 -11.96 -31.51 14.43
CA GLY A 433 -12.41 -32.87 14.73
C GLY A 433 -11.53 -34.02 14.21
N GLY A 434 -10.41 -33.74 13.55
CA GLY A 434 -9.61 -34.77 12.87
C GLY A 434 -10.25 -35.30 11.60
N GLU A 435 -10.97 -34.44 10.91
CA GLU A 435 -11.75 -34.76 9.72
C GLU A 435 -10.85 -35.02 8.50
N MET A 436 -11.44 -35.64 7.48
CA MET A 436 -10.76 -35.90 6.20
C MET A 436 -11.38 -35.05 5.08
N MET A 437 -10.52 -34.54 4.19
CA MET A 437 -11.02 -33.97 2.94
C MET A 437 -11.66 -35.05 2.07
N PRO A 438 -12.71 -34.72 1.27
CA PRO A 438 -13.34 -35.71 0.38
C PRO A 438 -12.34 -36.23 -0.65
N VAL A 439 -12.33 -37.56 -0.88
CA VAL A 439 -11.38 -38.19 -1.79
C VAL A 439 -11.77 -38.03 -3.25
N ASP A 440 -13.08 -38.24 -3.59
CA ASP A 440 -13.52 -38.42 -4.98
C ASP A 440 -14.70 -37.53 -5.43
N ALA A 441 -15.23 -36.65 -4.58
CA ALA A 441 -16.51 -35.98 -4.87
C ALA A 441 -16.37 -34.54 -5.45
N ILE A 442 -15.13 -34.06 -5.69
CA ILE A 442 -14.90 -32.67 -6.09
C ILE A 442 -14.53 -32.60 -7.59
N GLN A 443 -15.41 -31.94 -8.38
CA GLN A 443 -15.20 -31.67 -9.82
C GLN A 443 -15.21 -30.16 -10.14
N GLY A 444 -15.51 -29.32 -9.15
CA GLY A 444 -15.61 -27.87 -9.24
C GLY A 444 -14.28 -27.14 -9.11
N PHE A 445 -14.35 -25.91 -8.61
CA PHE A 445 -13.20 -25.04 -8.33
C PHE A 445 -12.27 -24.72 -9.53
N ARG A 446 -12.82 -24.74 -10.74
CA ARG A 446 -12.04 -24.59 -12.00
C ARG A 446 -11.30 -23.24 -12.13
N LYS A 447 -11.68 -22.25 -11.33
CA LYS A 447 -11.06 -20.91 -11.33
C LYS A 447 -10.19 -20.67 -10.10
N MET A 448 -10.01 -21.67 -9.23
CA MET A 448 -9.29 -21.54 -7.99
C MET A 448 -7.85 -21.12 -8.25
N GLU A 449 -7.45 -20.00 -7.64
CA GLU A 449 -6.08 -19.48 -7.66
C GLU A 449 -5.39 -19.60 -6.31
N LEU A 450 -6.16 -19.52 -5.21
CA LEU A 450 -5.64 -19.62 -3.85
C LEU A 450 -6.55 -20.54 -3.02
N LEU A 451 -5.96 -21.58 -2.45
CA LEU A 451 -6.62 -22.50 -1.52
C LEU A 451 -5.77 -22.64 -0.26
N VAL A 452 -6.35 -22.21 0.88
CA VAL A 452 -5.69 -22.32 2.19
C VAL A 452 -6.62 -23.04 3.17
N ILE A 453 -6.18 -24.23 3.62
CA ILE A 453 -6.89 -25.06 4.62
C ILE A 453 -5.83 -25.49 5.66
N ALA A 454 -5.20 -24.52 6.30
CA ALA A 454 -4.12 -24.76 7.25
C ALA A 454 -4.63 -24.83 8.69
N ASN A 455 -3.93 -25.55 9.54
CA ASN A 455 -4.21 -25.65 10.97
C ASN A 455 -5.68 -26.05 11.26
N CYS A 456 -6.13 -27.12 10.60
CA CYS A 456 -7.49 -27.65 10.70
C CYS A 456 -7.52 -29.09 11.28
N ALA A 457 -6.39 -29.58 11.80
CA ALA A 457 -6.23 -30.97 12.30
C ALA A 457 -6.67 -32.05 11.30
N LEU A 458 -6.67 -31.75 9.97
CA LEU A 458 -7.12 -32.68 8.94
C LEU A 458 -6.23 -33.92 8.88
N THR A 459 -6.86 -35.06 8.63
CA THR A 459 -6.21 -36.37 8.51
C THR A 459 -6.33 -36.95 7.10
N GLY A 460 -5.75 -38.11 6.85
CA GLY A 460 -5.76 -38.79 5.56
C GLY A 460 -4.66 -38.30 4.62
N SER A 461 -4.75 -38.63 3.34
CA SER A 461 -3.77 -38.23 2.32
C SER A 461 -4.19 -36.98 1.56
N ILE A 462 -3.24 -36.33 0.88
CA ILE A 462 -3.51 -35.23 -0.03
C ILE A 462 -4.42 -35.73 -1.17
N PRO A 463 -5.66 -35.21 -1.32
CA PRO A 463 -6.64 -35.79 -2.23
C PRO A 463 -6.35 -35.50 -3.69
N SER A 464 -6.64 -36.46 -4.57
CA SER A 464 -6.34 -36.42 -6.01
C SER A 464 -7.08 -35.33 -6.79
N TRP A 465 -8.26 -34.89 -6.33
CA TRP A 465 -9.04 -33.84 -7.01
C TRP A 465 -8.31 -32.48 -7.08
N LEU A 466 -7.35 -32.23 -6.18
CA LEU A 466 -6.51 -31.02 -6.24
C LEU A 466 -5.70 -30.96 -7.54
N ALA A 467 -5.40 -32.07 -8.20
CA ALA A 467 -4.74 -32.09 -9.51
C ALA A 467 -5.56 -31.40 -10.61
N ASN A 468 -6.88 -31.26 -10.44
CA ASN A 468 -7.76 -30.62 -11.40
C ASN A 468 -7.76 -29.07 -11.28
N LEU A 469 -7.09 -28.51 -10.27
CA LEU A 469 -7.03 -27.07 -10.02
C LEU A 469 -5.92 -26.42 -10.87
N THR A 470 -6.06 -26.45 -12.19
CA THR A 470 -5.00 -26.05 -13.14
C THR A 470 -4.61 -24.57 -13.08
N ARG A 471 -5.40 -23.72 -12.40
CA ARG A 471 -5.10 -22.30 -12.20
C ARG A 471 -4.55 -21.99 -10.81
N LEU A 472 -4.30 -23.02 -10.00
CA LEU A 472 -3.86 -22.85 -8.62
C LEU A 472 -2.46 -22.24 -8.59
N LYS A 473 -2.32 -21.14 -7.89
CA LYS A 473 -1.09 -20.37 -7.69
C LYS A 473 -0.52 -20.56 -6.27
N VAL A 474 -1.42 -20.67 -5.30
CA VAL A 474 -1.10 -20.79 -3.88
C VAL A 474 -1.87 -21.98 -3.29
N LEU A 475 -1.14 -22.93 -2.73
CA LEU A 475 -1.69 -24.03 -1.93
C LEU A 475 -1.01 -24.06 -0.56
N ASP A 476 -1.80 -23.85 0.49
CA ASP A 476 -1.36 -23.99 1.87
C ASP A 476 -2.32 -24.95 2.60
N ILE A 477 -1.82 -26.16 2.90
CA ILE A 477 -2.48 -27.17 3.73
C ILE A 477 -1.58 -27.58 4.90
N SER A 478 -0.76 -26.66 5.36
CA SER A 478 0.18 -26.81 6.46
C SER A 478 -0.53 -26.96 7.82
N TRP A 479 0.23 -27.37 8.82
CA TRP A 479 -0.27 -27.49 10.20
C TRP A 479 -1.51 -28.38 10.32
N ASN A 480 -1.48 -29.54 9.63
CA ASN A 480 -2.52 -30.55 9.69
C ASN A 480 -1.91 -31.91 10.20
N ARG A 481 -2.64 -32.99 10.02
CA ARG A 481 -2.19 -34.36 10.33
C ARG A 481 -2.23 -35.23 9.06
N LEU A 482 -1.98 -34.60 7.91
CA LEU A 482 -2.00 -35.28 6.62
C LEU A 482 -0.85 -36.31 6.57
N SER A 483 -1.11 -37.47 5.98
CA SER A 483 -0.18 -38.61 5.90
C SER A 483 -0.04 -39.12 4.47
N GLY A 484 0.83 -40.11 4.27
CA GLY A 484 1.12 -40.65 2.95
C GLY A 484 2.21 -39.85 2.23
N SER A 485 2.43 -40.13 0.95
CA SER A 485 3.46 -39.47 0.16
C SER A 485 2.98 -38.19 -0.51
N ILE A 486 3.91 -37.27 -0.79
CA ILE A 486 3.64 -36.09 -1.60
C ILE A 486 3.34 -36.55 -3.05
N PRO A 487 2.14 -36.25 -3.58
CA PRO A 487 1.76 -36.74 -4.91
C PRO A 487 2.59 -36.09 -6.04
N THR A 488 2.96 -36.87 -7.04
CA THR A 488 3.75 -36.41 -8.18
C THR A 488 3.05 -35.36 -9.03
N TRP A 489 1.72 -35.34 -9.07
CA TRP A 489 0.95 -34.36 -9.83
C TRP A 489 1.09 -32.92 -9.32
N LEU A 490 1.50 -32.69 -8.07
CA LEU A 490 1.73 -31.35 -7.54
C LEU A 490 2.74 -30.55 -8.37
N GLY A 491 3.82 -31.18 -8.82
CA GLY A 491 4.80 -30.55 -9.68
C GLY A 491 4.32 -30.25 -11.10
N ASN A 492 3.14 -30.76 -11.50
CA ASN A 492 2.53 -30.56 -12.82
C ASN A 492 1.50 -29.43 -12.83
N LEU A 493 1.26 -28.75 -11.71
CA LEU A 493 0.41 -27.55 -11.65
C LEU A 493 1.20 -26.35 -12.18
N ASP A 494 0.94 -25.95 -13.42
CA ASP A 494 1.75 -25.01 -14.19
C ASP A 494 1.89 -23.62 -13.55
N ASP A 495 0.85 -23.15 -12.85
CA ASP A 495 0.80 -21.80 -12.25
C ASP A 495 1.16 -21.81 -10.74
N LEU A 496 1.34 -22.99 -10.12
CA LEU A 496 1.61 -23.12 -8.69
C LEU A 496 3.03 -22.64 -8.36
N PHE A 497 3.15 -21.53 -7.60
CA PHE A 497 4.44 -20.97 -7.21
C PHE A 497 4.64 -20.89 -5.69
N TYR A 498 3.57 -21.05 -4.91
CA TYR A 498 3.63 -21.13 -3.46
C TYR A 498 2.99 -22.45 -3.00
N LEU A 499 3.78 -23.32 -2.39
CA LEU A 499 3.34 -24.59 -1.85
C LEU A 499 3.82 -24.72 -0.41
N ASP A 500 2.87 -24.80 0.55
CA ASP A 500 3.16 -25.06 1.96
C ASP A 500 2.44 -26.34 2.42
N LEU A 501 3.24 -27.37 2.69
CA LEU A 501 2.81 -28.66 3.23
C LEU A 501 3.42 -28.93 4.63
N SER A 502 4.03 -27.91 5.24
CA SER A 502 4.77 -28.06 6.49
C SER A 502 3.88 -28.47 7.67
N ASN A 503 4.48 -28.97 8.72
CA ASN A 503 3.76 -29.41 9.93
C ASN A 503 2.63 -30.39 9.61
N ASN A 504 3.01 -31.55 9.04
CA ASN A 504 2.14 -32.66 8.73
C ASN A 504 2.83 -33.99 9.10
N SER A 505 2.26 -35.11 8.69
CA SER A 505 2.85 -36.45 8.83
C SER A 505 3.16 -37.10 7.49
N LEU A 506 3.53 -36.26 6.49
CA LEU A 506 3.83 -36.72 5.14
C LEU A 506 5.15 -37.51 5.13
N SER A 507 5.19 -38.61 4.39
CA SER A 507 6.30 -39.56 4.34
C SER A 507 6.74 -39.88 2.92
N GLY A 508 7.74 -40.76 2.80
CA GLY A 508 8.29 -41.12 1.48
C GLY A 508 9.32 -40.12 0.96
N GLN A 509 9.72 -40.29 -0.30
CA GLN A 509 10.74 -39.46 -0.92
C GLN A 509 10.15 -38.21 -1.58
N LEU A 510 10.95 -37.17 -1.71
CA LEU A 510 10.62 -35.99 -2.50
C LEU A 510 10.34 -36.38 -3.96
N PRO A 511 9.16 -36.06 -4.53
CA PRO A 511 8.87 -36.40 -5.91
C PRO A 511 9.67 -35.53 -6.86
N ASN A 512 10.29 -36.15 -7.87
CA ASN A 512 11.13 -35.42 -8.86
C ASN A 512 10.35 -34.34 -9.63
N SER A 513 9.04 -34.46 -9.76
CA SER A 513 8.19 -33.47 -10.42
C SER A 513 8.26 -32.08 -9.75
N LEU A 514 8.53 -31.98 -8.44
CA LEU A 514 8.70 -30.71 -7.76
C LEU A 514 9.88 -29.89 -8.29
N THR A 515 10.90 -30.56 -8.88
CA THR A 515 12.04 -29.86 -9.49
C THR A 515 11.75 -29.30 -10.89
N GLN A 516 10.53 -29.50 -11.40
CA GLN A 516 10.09 -29.16 -12.75
C GLN A 516 8.88 -28.21 -12.75
N MET A 517 8.54 -27.61 -11.61
CA MET A 517 7.42 -26.67 -11.48
C MET A 517 7.63 -25.47 -12.42
N LYS A 518 6.79 -25.35 -13.46
CA LYS A 518 6.98 -24.38 -14.56
C LYS A 518 7.02 -22.92 -14.08
N SER A 519 6.21 -22.57 -13.10
CA SER A 519 6.16 -21.23 -12.49
C SER A 519 7.46 -20.84 -11.78
N LEU A 520 8.25 -21.83 -11.34
CA LEU A 520 9.50 -21.64 -10.58
C LEU A 520 10.76 -21.79 -11.45
N VAL A 521 10.63 -22.37 -12.65
CA VAL A 521 11.75 -22.61 -13.58
C VAL A 521 12.01 -21.41 -14.49
N SER A 522 10.98 -20.66 -14.88
CA SER A 522 11.13 -19.55 -15.83
C SER A 522 10.51 -18.26 -15.33
N GLY A 523 11.33 -17.21 -15.18
CA GLY A 523 10.91 -15.86 -14.77
C GLY A 523 10.08 -15.07 -15.81
N ASN A 524 9.69 -15.68 -16.94
CA ASN A 524 9.03 -14.98 -18.05
C ASN A 524 7.52 -14.74 -17.86
N LYS A 525 6.94 -15.16 -16.76
CA LYS A 525 5.57 -14.81 -16.42
C LYS A 525 5.54 -14.16 -15.04
N SER A 526 5.81 -12.85 -14.98
CA SER A 526 5.30 -12.05 -13.87
C SER A 526 3.81 -12.39 -13.72
N PRO A 527 3.32 -12.78 -12.54
CA PRO A 527 1.89 -13.06 -12.37
C PRO A 527 1.12 -11.83 -12.83
N ARG A 528 0.35 -11.97 -13.92
CA ARG A 528 -0.53 -10.90 -14.37
C ARG A 528 -1.51 -10.63 -13.23
N VAL A 529 -1.36 -9.47 -12.62
CA VAL A 529 -2.28 -8.97 -11.59
C VAL A 529 -3.65 -8.84 -12.23
N SER A 530 -4.55 -9.77 -11.93
CA SER A 530 -5.89 -9.80 -12.52
C SER A 530 -6.97 -9.22 -11.62
N SER A 531 -6.63 -8.72 -10.42
CA SER A 531 -7.62 -8.09 -9.55
C SER A 531 -7.05 -6.83 -8.89
N THR A 532 -7.78 -5.74 -9.06
CA THR A 532 -7.54 -4.43 -8.41
C THR A 532 -8.10 -4.37 -6.98
N GLU A 533 -8.79 -5.40 -6.52
CA GLU A 533 -9.40 -5.44 -5.20
C GLU A 533 -8.43 -6.06 -4.19
N ASN A 534 -8.09 -5.27 -3.17
CA ASN A 534 -7.32 -5.71 -2.03
C ASN A 534 -8.23 -6.53 -1.11
N PHE A 535 -8.01 -7.85 -1.08
CA PHE A 535 -8.65 -8.74 -0.11
C PHE A 535 -7.58 -9.15 0.90
N PRO A 536 -7.64 -8.66 2.15
CA PRO A 536 -6.63 -8.98 3.15
C PRO A 536 -6.77 -10.45 3.59
N PHE A 537 -5.70 -11.22 3.48
CA PHE A 537 -5.61 -12.55 4.05
C PHE A 537 -4.35 -12.68 4.90
N PHE A 538 -4.48 -13.44 5.99
CA PHE A 538 -3.42 -13.64 6.95
C PHE A 538 -2.89 -15.07 6.84
N ILE A 539 -1.59 -15.21 6.60
CA ILE A 539 -0.90 -16.50 6.72
C ILE A 539 0.03 -16.43 7.92
N LYS A 540 -0.13 -17.36 8.83
CA LYS A 540 0.70 -17.45 10.02
C LYS A 540 1.98 -18.21 9.68
N ARG A 541 3.11 -17.50 9.63
CA ARG A 541 4.44 -18.12 9.62
C ARG A 541 4.97 -18.25 11.04
N ASN A 542 5.31 -19.46 11.47
CA ASN A 542 5.92 -19.79 12.76
C ASN A 542 5.05 -19.55 14.01
N SER A 543 5.55 -20.02 15.16
CA SER A 543 4.99 -19.87 16.49
C SER A 543 4.80 -18.42 16.98
N SER A 544 5.26 -17.42 16.21
CA SER A 544 4.98 -16.02 16.53
C SER A 544 3.48 -15.73 16.38
N ARG A 545 2.90 -15.04 17.36
CA ARG A 545 1.46 -14.72 17.38
C ARG A 545 0.99 -13.79 16.27
N LYS A 546 1.90 -13.25 15.45
CA LYS A 546 1.59 -12.31 14.34
C LYS A 546 1.64 -13.05 13.01
N GLY A 547 0.50 -13.18 12.32
CA GLY A 547 0.44 -13.60 10.93
C GLY A 547 0.96 -12.49 10.00
N LEU A 548 1.50 -12.86 8.84
CA LEU A 548 1.78 -11.91 7.78
C LEU A 548 0.48 -11.67 6.99
N GLN A 549 0.16 -10.42 6.78
CA GLN A 549 -0.98 -10.02 5.97
C GLN A 549 -0.52 -9.85 4.52
N TYR A 550 -1.26 -10.45 3.62
CA TYR A 550 -1.12 -10.28 2.19
C TYR A 550 -2.42 -9.72 1.62
N ASN A 551 -2.32 -8.80 0.70
CA ASN A 551 -3.50 -8.18 0.08
C ASN A 551 -3.72 -8.68 -1.36
N GLN A 552 -2.70 -9.31 -1.95
CA GLN A 552 -2.75 -9.83 -3.32
C GLN A 552 -2.01 -11.18 -3.40
N VAL A 553 -2.47 -12.07 -4.27
CA VAL A 553 -1.82 -13.37 -4.51
C VAL A 553 -0.38 -13.18 -5.01
N SER A 554 -0.12 -12.15 -5.80
CA SER A 554 1.22 -11.80 -6.31
C SER A 554 2.21 -11.34 -5.24
N SER A 555 1.75 -11.02 -4.03
CA SER A 555 2.62 -10.61 -2.92
C SER A 555 3.29 -11.79 -2.20
N PHE A 556 2.87 -13.04 -2.49
CA PHE A 556 3.52 -14.21 -1.91
C PHE A 556 4.90 -14.43 -2.54
N PRO A 557 5.95 -14.64 -1.74
CA PRO A 557 7.24 -15.04 -2.30
C PRO A 557 7.14 -16.46 -2.87
N PRO A 558 7.70 -16.74 -4.05
CA PRO A 558 7.79 -18.10 -4.57
C PRO A 558 8.40 -19.04 -3.54
N SER A 559 7.65 -20.04 -3.08
CA SER A 559 8.04 -20.83 -1.91
C SER A 559 7.70 -22.31 -2.07
N LEU A 560 8.60 -23.16 -1.59
CA LEU A 560 8.40 -24.59 -1.39
C LEU A 560 8.73 -24.93 0.07
N ILE A 561 7.69 -25.12 0.88
CA ILE A 561 7.80 -25.28 2.33
C ILE A 561 7.27 -26.67 2.70
N LEU A 562 8.19 -27.59 3.00
CA LEU A 562 7.92 -29.00 3.29
C LEU A 562 8.45 -29.41 4.68
N GLY A 563 8.86 -28.43 5.48
CA GLY A 563 9.43 -28.66 6.82
C GLY A 563 8.45 -29.31 7.77
N ASP A 564 8.99 -29.93 8.84
CA ASP A 564 8.24 -30.59 9.90
C ASP A 564 7.28 -31.68 9.35
N ASN A 565 7.90 -32.73 8.78
CA ASN A 565 7.25 -33.92 8.21
C ASN A 565 8.10 -35.17 8.48
N MET A 566 7.76 -36.31 7.88
CA MET A 566 8.50 -37.58 7.97
C MET A 566 9.14 -37.94 6.60
N LEU A 567 9.57 -36.96 5.83
CA LEU A 567 10.16 -37.18 4.49
C LEU A 567 11.54 -37.85 4.63
N VAL A 568 11.82 -38.76 3.70
CA VAL A 568 13.07 -39.56 3.67
C VAL A 568 13.76 -39.44 2.31
N GLY A 569 14.98 -39.97 2.21
CA GLY A 569 15.75 -39.98 0.96
C GLY A 569 16.64 -38.76 0.82
N GLN A 570 17.06 -38.45 -0.40
CA GLN A 570 18.03 -37.41 -0.67
C GLN A 570 17.38 -36.11 -1.14
N ILE A 571 18.05 -34.99 -0.89
CA ILE A 571 17.71 -33.70 -1.52
C ILE A 571 18.00 -33.83 -3.03
N LEU A 572 17.02 -33.42 -3.84
CA LEU A 572 17.11 -33.61 -5.31
C LEU A 572 18.03 -32.56 -5.96
N PRO A 573 19.09 -32.96 -6.66
CA PRO A 573 19.92 -32.01 -7.45
C PRO A 573 19.13 -31.20 -8.47
N GLY A 574 17.98 -31.72 -8.93
CA GLY A 574 17.08 -31.07 -9.89
C GLY A 574 16.47 -29.77 -9.37
N PHE A 575 16.48 -29.48 -8.08
CA PHE A 575 16.03 -28.19 -7.53
C PHE A 575 16.82 -27.00 -8.09
N ARG A 576 18.04 -27.22 -8.63
CA ARG A 576 18.81 -26.21 -9.38
C ARG A 576 18.01 -25.49 -10.47
N ASN A 577 16.97 -26.14 -11.00
CA ASN A 577 16.14 -25.59 -12.07
C ASN A 577 15.16 -24.50 -11.59
N LEU A 578 14.89 -24.43 -10.28
CA LEU A 578 13.91 -23.52 -9.69
C LEU A 578 14.54 -22.13 -9.45
N VAL A 579 14.95 -21.48 -10.52
CA VAL A 579 15.72 -20.21 -10.48
C VAL A 579 14.93 -19.03 -9.91
N VAL A 580 13.58 -19.13 -9.87
CA VAL A 580 12.68 -18.09 -9.35
C VAL A 580 12.33 -18.33 -7.88
N LEU A 581 12.68 -19.48 -7.31
CA LEU A 581 12.31 -19.83 -5.92
C LEU A 581 13.07 -18.94 -4.93
N HIS A 582 12.31 -18.37 -3.96
CA HIS A 582 12.85 -17.53 -2.88
C HIS A 582 13.01 -18.31 -1.58
N VAL A 583 12.14 -19.29 -1.32
CA VAL A 583 12.14 -20.05 -0.07
C VAL A 583 12.12 -21.55 -0.35
N LEU A 584 13.14 -22.26 0.12
CA LEU A 584 13.16 -23.71 0.21
C LEU A 584 13.33 -24.11 1.68
N ASP A 585 12.27 -24.67 2.26
CA ASP A 585 12.28 -25.19 3.64
C ASP A 585 12.03 -26.70 3.61
N LEU A 586 13.05 -27.46 3.96
CA LEU A 586 13.04 -28.92 4.13
C LEU A 586 13.38 -29.33 5.57
N SER A 587 13.37 -28.41 6.51
CA SER A 587 13.75 -28.61 7.90
C SER A 587 12.87 -29.65 8.61
N TRP A 588 13.34 -30.19 9.71
CA TRP A 588 12.59 -31.12 10.54
C TRP A 588 11.99 -32.29 9.74
N ASN A 589 12.86 -33.04 9.06
CA ASN A 589 12.53 -34.23 8.28
C ASN A 589 13.56 -35.35 8.58
N ASN A 590 13.48 -36.47 7.86
CA ASN A 590 14.45 -37.57 7.97
C ASN A 590 15.26 -37.71 6.65
N LEU A 591 15.57 -36.56 6.00
CA LEU A 591 16.34 -36.53 4.77
C LEU A 591 17.80 -36.88 5.04
N SER A 592 18.44 -37.60 4.13
CA SER A 592 19.79 -38.12 4.24
C SER A 592 20.65 -37.86 2.99
N GLY A 593 21.92 -38.27 3.04
CA GLY A 593 22.86 -38.02 1.96
C GLY A 593 23.45 -36.61 2.01
N ASN A 594 24.11 -36.19 0.96
CA ASN A 594 24.82 -34.93 0.91
C ASN A 594 23.91 -33.78 0.47
N ILE A 595 24.27 -32.55 0.85
CA ILE A 595 23.69 -31.33 0.28
C ILE A 595 24.20 -31.21 -1.18
N PRO A 596 23.31 -31.21 -2.20
CA PRO A 596 23.75 -31.13 -3.59
C PRO A 596 24.42 -29.80 -3.92
N ALA A 597 25.59 -29.83 -4.54
CA ALA A 597 26.31 -28.64 -5.01
C ALA A 597 25.49 -27.85 -6.07
N GLU A 598 24.64 -28.53 -6.78
CA GLU A 598 23.73 -28.00 -7.82
C GLU A 598 22.72 -27.02 -7.27
N LEU A 599 22.40 -27.03 -5.97
CA LEU A 599 21.50 -26.03 -5.36
C LEU A 599 22.00 -24.61 -5.57
N SER A 600 23.30 -24.40 -5.84
CA SER A 600 23.88 -23.11 -6.24
C SER A 600 23.25 -22.50 -7.50
N GLY A 601 22.51 -23.28 -8.30
CA GLY A 601 21.74 -22.80 -9.45
C GLY A 601 20.45 -22.07 -9.12
N MET A 602 19.99 -22.09 -7.87
CA MET A 602 18.76 -21.41 -7.40
C MET A 602 19.04 -19.92 -7.14
N THR A 603 19.28 -19.16 -8.18
CA THR A 603 19.88 -17.82 -8.13
C THR A 603 19.05 -16.77 -7.40
N SER A 604 17.73 -16.97 -7.24
CA SER A 604 16.84 -16.06 -6.50
C SER A 604 16.58 -16.49 -5.04
N LEU A 605 17.26 -17.54 -4.57
CA LEU A 605 16.98 -18.11 -3.26
C LEU A 605 17.40 -17.15 -2.12
N GLU A 606 16.44 -16.86 -1.24
CA GLU A 606 16.62 -15.99 -0.07
C GLU A 606 16.69 -16.79 1.23
N ILE A 607 15.96 -17.91 1.31
CA ILE A 607 15.92 -18.78 2.49
C ILE A 607 16.15 -20.21 2.07
N LEU A 608 17.16 -20.85 2.68
CA LEU A 608 17.42 -22.29 2.60
C LEU A 608 17.50 -22.85 4.00
N ASP A 609 16.46 -23.58 4.41
CA ASP A 609 16.39 -24.25 5.71
C ASP A 609 16.43 -25.78 5.52
N LEU A 610 17.51 -26.39 5.95
CA LEU A 610 17.76 -27.84 5.90
C LEU A 610 17.98 -28.40 7.30
N SER A 611 17.73 -27.62 8.34
CA SER A 611 18.00 -27.98 9.74
C SER A 611 17.20 -29.21 10.20
N HIS A 612 17.67 -29.87 11.24
CA HIS A 612 16.98 -31.03 11.84
C HIS A 612 16.69 -32.14 10.81
N ASN A 613 17.74 -32.67 10.20
CA ASN A 613 17.70 -33.79 9.27
C ASN A 613 18.86 -34.79 9.56
N ASN A 614 19.05 -35.76 8.69
CA ASN A 614 20.16 -36.73 8.78
C ASN A 614 21.17 -36.55 7.62
N LEU A 615 21.42 -35.29 7.23
CA LEU A 615 22.31 -34.94 6.12
C LEU A 615 23.78 -35.18 6.51
N THR A 616 24.58 -35.61 5.55
CA THR A 616 26.00 -35.96 5.71
C THR A 616 26.89 -35.23 4.71
N GLY A 617 28.21 -35.44 4.82
CA GLY A 617 29.18 -34.80 3.91
C GLY A 617 29.43 -33.33 4.23
N ALA A 618 30.12 -32.64 3.34
CA ALA A 618 30.48 -31.25 3.52
C ALA A 618 29.42 -30.28 2.97
N ILE A 619 29.38 -29.07 3.49
CA ILE A 619 28.61 -27.97 2.90
C ILE A 619 29.32 -27.56 1.59
N PRO A 620 28.64 -27.64 0.41
CA PRO A 620 29.28 -27.30 -0.85
C PRO A 620 29.69 -25.84 -0.93
N SER A 621 30.96 -25.56 -1.26
CA SER A 621 31.46 -24.19 -1.41
C SER A 621 30.73 -23.41 -2.53
N SER A 622 30.18 -24.12 -3.55
CA SER A 622 29.38 -23.46 -4.62
C SER A 622 28.15 -22.72 -4.09
N LEU A 623 27.63 -23.04 -2.89
CA LEU A 623 26.48 -22.33 -2.31
C LEU A 623 26.80 -20.87 -1.95
N THR A 624 28.09 -20.50 -1.84
CA THR A 624 28.50 -19.08 -1.64
C THR A 624 28.12 -18.19 -2.83
N ASN A 625 27.79 -18.78 -4.01
CA ASN A 625 27.30 -18.07 -5.18
C ASN A 625 25.84 -17.57 -5.03
N LEU A 626 25.11 -18.01 -4.01
CA LEU A 626 23.73 -17.57 -3.75
C LEU A 626 23.74 -16.19 -3.09
N SER A 627 23.85 -15.16 -3.90
CA SER A 627 24.05 -13.75 -3.44
C SER A 627 22.84 -13.14 -2.73
N PHE A 628 21.62 -13.66 -2.93
CA PHE A 628 20.40 -13.21 -2.27
C PHE A 628 20.09 -13.96 -0.96
N LEU A 629 20.89 -14.98 -0.61
CA LEU A 629 20.63 -15.81 0.54
C LEU A 629 20.76 -15.01 1.85
N SER A 630 19.63 -14.78 2.51
CA SER A 630 19.55 -14.03 3.77
C SER A 630 19.47 -14.96 5.00
N LYS A 631 19.02 -16.21 4.80
CA LYS A 631 18.99 -17.26 5.82
C LYS A 631 19.49 -18.59 5.23
N PHE A 632 20.49 -19.17 5.88
CA PHE A 632 20.96 -20.53 5.62
C PHE A 632 21.03 -21.28 6.95
N ASP A 633 20.25 -22.32 7.10
CA ASP A 633 20.17 -23.10 8.34
C ASP A 633 20.38 -24.58 8.04
N VAL A 634 21.40 -25.17 8.62
CA VAL A 634 21.74 -26.59 8.53
C VAL A 634 21.97 -27.22 9.91
N ALA A 635 21.52 -26.53 10.95
CA ALA A 635 21.68 -26.99 12.33
C ALA A 635 21.09 -28.40 12.51
N TYR A 636 21.65 -29.15 13.46
CA TYR A 636 21.19 -30.48 13.82
C TYR A 636 21.12 -31.47 12.65
N ASN A 637 22.31 -31.73 12.06
CA ASN A 637 22.56 -32.71 11.01
C ASN A 637 23.86 -33.51 11.32
N ASN A 638 24.34 -34.29 10.38
CA ASN A 638 25.58 -35.09 10.49
C ASN A 638 26.67 -34.54 9.52
N LEU A 639 26.67 -33.23 9.29
CA LEU A 639 27.61 -32.59 8.35
C LEU A 639 29.03 -32.57 8.93
N VAL A 640 30.02 -32.60 8.03
CA VAL A 640 31.44 -32.61 8.36
C VAL A 640 32.24 -31.60 7.53
N GLY A 641 33.44 -31.27 7.98
CA GLY A 641 34.37 -30.42 7.24
C GLY A 641 34.23 -28.94 7.52
N GLN A 642 34.89 -28.14 6.69
CA GLN A 642 34.95 -26.69 6.90
C GLN A 642 33.69 -25.99 6.40
N VAL A 643 33.15 -25.10 7.23
CA VAL A 643 32.07 -24.17 6.82
C VAL A 643 32.63 -23.15 5.83
N PRO A 644 32.00 -22.94 4.65
CA PRO A 644 32.40 -21.88 3.74
C PRO A 644 32.35 -20.50 4.41
N ALA A 645 33.34 -19.64 4.13
CA ALA A 645 33.46 -18.31 4.77
C ALA A 645 33.25 -17.15 3.80
N GLU A 646 32.96 -17.43 2.53
CA GLU A 646 32.84 -16.44 1.47
C GLU A 646 31.38 -16.00 1.25
N GLY A 647 31.20 -14.82 0.66
CA GLY A 647 29.89 -14.28 0.31
C GLY A 647 28.98 -14.12 1.54
N GLN A 648 27.69 -14.45 1.40
CA GLN A 648 26.70 -14.35 2.45
C GLN A 648 26.97 -15.25 3.66
N PHE A 649 27.76 -16.32 3.48
CA PHE A 649 28.07 -17.28 4.54
C PHE A 649 28.84 -16.63 5.71
N SER A 650 29.54 -15.52 5.47
CA SER A 650 30.19 -14.73 6.52
C SER A 650 29.24 -14.01 7.48
N THR A 651 27.96 -13.90 7.11
CA THR A 651 26.93 -13.18 7.88
C THR A 651 26.06 -14.10 8.75
N PHE A 652 26.07 -15.40 8.48
CA PHE A 652 25.22 -16.37 9.20
C PHE A 652 25.72 -16.62 10.62
N SER A 653 24.80 -16.87 11.51
CA SER A 653 25.12 -17.09 12.91
C SER A 653 25.63 -18.51 13.16
N ARG A 654 26.37 -18.69 14.27
CA ARG A 654 26.82 -20.03 14.68
C ARG A 654 25.64 -20.99 14.95
N SER A 655 24.52 -20.46 15.40
CA SER A 655 23.31 -21.26 15.65
C SER A 655 22.80 -21.96 14.40
N ASP A 656 23.02 -21.39 13.22
CA ASP A 656 22.57 -21.94 11.95
C ASP A 656 23.35 -23.20 11.52
N PHE A 657 24.44 -23.53 12.23
CA PHE A 657 25.32 -24.67 11.99
C PHE A 657 25.43 -25.60 13.19
N GLU A 658 24.84 -25.25 14.34
CA GLU A 658 24.99 -26.03 15.59
C GLU A 658 24.42 -27.44 15.42
N GLY A 659 24.79 -28.33 16.35
CA GLY A 659 24.33 -29.74 16.29
C GLY A 659 24.97 -30.58 15.21
N ASN A 660 26.03 -30.08 14.49
CA ASN A 660 26.86 -30.83 13.56
C ASN A 660 28.26 -31.04 14.14
N PRO A 661 28.53 -32.12 14.85
CA PRO A 661 29.81 -32.31 15.56
C PRO A 661 31.04 -32.41 14.67
N GLY A 662 30.85 -32.69 13.38
CA GLY A 662 31.92 -32.80 12.37
C GLY A 662 32.25 -31.49 11.65
N LEU A 663 31.51 -30.39 11.86
CA LEU A 663 31.79 -29.10 11.25
C LEU A 663 32.87 -28.32 12.02
N CYS A 664 33.73 -27.65 11.26
CA CYS A 664 34.81 -26.78 11.77
C CYS A 664 34.89 -25.49 10.94
N GLY A 665 35.82 -24.59 11.32
CA GLY A 665 36.04 -23.33 10.58
C GLY A 665 35.44 -22.11 11.23
N PHE A 666 34.84 -22.23 12.42
CA PHE A 666 34.42 -21.09 13.23
C PHE A 666 35.61 -20.53 14.03
N LEU A 667 35.56 -19.23 14.38
CA LEU A 667 36.61 -18.56 15.21
C LEU A 667 36.98 -19.33 16.49
N SER A 668 36.03 -20.11 17.04
CA SER A 668 36.18 -20.91 18.28
C SER A 668 36.47 -22.41 18.05
N SER A 669 36.46 -22.90 16.81
CA SER A 669 36.66 -24.29 16.45
C SER A 669 37.40 -24.37 15.10
N PRO A 670 38.68 -24.01 15.04
CA PRO A 670 39.46 -24.12 13.80
C PRO A 670 39.57 -25.58 13.39
N CYS A 671 39.58 -25.84 12.08
CA CYS A 671 39.80 -27.18 11.56
C CYS A 671 41.21 -27.66 11.90
N GLU A 672 41.36 -28.82 12.56
CA GLU A 672 42.68 -29.42 12.78
C GLU A 672 43.29 -29.81 11.42
N SER A 673 44.42 -29.22 11.08
CA SER A 673 45.22 -29.65 9.94
C SER A 673 45.85 -31.02 10.28
N LYS A 674 45.38 -32.09 9.59
CA LYS A 674 46.11 -33.37 9.57
C LYS A 674 47.29 -33.26 8.63
N ASP A 675 48.34 -32.51 9.02
CA ASP A 675 49.65 -32.70 8.45
C ASP A 675 50.37 -33.77 9.29
N PRO A 676 50.99 -34.77 8.73
CA PRO A 676 51.77 -35.77 9.46
C PRO A 676 53.03 -35.09 9.98
N LEU A 677 53.19 -35.01 11.30
CA LEU A 677 54.41 -34.54 11.97
C LEU A 677 55.62 -35.35 11.49
N PRO A 678 56.73 -34.67 11.11
CA PRO A 678 58.03 -35.34 10.98
C PRO A 678 58.57 -35.71 12.39
N PRO A 679 59.41 -36.75 12.51
CA PRO A 679 59.79 -37.34 13.79
C PRO A 679 60.70 -36.37 14.59
N ALA A 680 60.41 -36.23 15.87
CA ALA A 680 61.08 -35.43 16.82
C ALA A 680 62.56 -35.79 17.01
N SER A 681 63.44 -34.83 16.85
CA SER A 681 64.78 -34.85 17.49
C SER A 681 64.71 -34.11 18.84
N ARG A 682 65.14 -34.83 19.88
CA ARG A 682 65.37 -34.31 21.23
C ARG A 682 66.50 -33.30 21.26
N GLU A 683 66.26 -32.12 21.74
CA GLU A 683 67.23 -31.39 22.54
C GLU A 683 66.56 -30.56 23.64
N ASN A 684 67.09 -30.76 24.86
CA ASN A 684 66.70 -30.09 26.09
C ASN A 684 67.21 -28.63 26.06
N ASN A 685 66.38 -27.69 26.38
CA ASN A 685 66.81 -26.51 27.14
C ASN A 685 65.62 -25.86 27.87
N ILE A 686 65.67 -25.96 29.18
CA ILE A 686 64.85 -25.25 30.16
C ILE A 686 65.22 -23.78 30.15
N VAL A 687 64.30 -22.93 29.83
CA VAL A 687 64.31 -21.54 30.32
C VAL A 687 62.90 -21.10 30.68
N THR A 688 62.74 -20.88 31.98
CA THR A 688 61.58 -20.30 32.63
C THR A 688 61.36 -18.88 32.17
N LEU A 689 60.15 -18.56 31.68
CA LEU A 689 59.56 -17.22 31.73
C LEU A 689 58.03 -17.33 31.83
N LYS A 690 57.57 -17.40 33.04
CA LYS A 690 56.22 -17.12 33.49
C LYS A 690 56.17 -15.66 33.91
N GLU A 691 55.24 -14.89 33.35
CA GLU A 691 54.65 -13.60 33.73
C GLU A 691 54.68 -12.59 32.58
N ASN A 692 53.59 -12.53 31.86
CA ASN A 692 53.08 -11.26 31.29
C ASN A 692 51.81 -11.42 30.42
N LYS A 693 51.15 -12.63 30.37
CA LYS A 693 49.94 -12.79 29.56
C LYS A 693 48.66 -12.34 30.24
N THR A 694 48.62 -12.19 31.55
CA THR A 694 47.41 -11.78 32.27
C THR A 694 47.11 -10.28 32.23
N LYS A 695 48.13 -9.42 32.15
CA LYS A 695 47.88 -7.94 32.06
C LYS A 695 47.40 -7.48 30.70
N SER A 696 47.85 -8.11 29.63
CA SER A 696 47.38 -7.78 28.25
C SER A 696 45.92 -8.20 28.02
N ALA A 697 45.49 -9.36 28.54
CA ALA A 697 44.11 -9.81 28.42
C ALA A 697 43.11 -8.96 29.21
N ILE A 698 43.50 -8.49 30.41
CA ILE A 698 42.65 -7.60 31.23
C ILE A 698 42.52 -6.21 30.59
N VAL A 699 43.59 -5.66 30.04
CA VAL A 699 43.53 -4.36 29.32
C VAL A 699 42.69 -4.46 28.05
N SER A 700 42.81 -5.54 27.28
CA SER A 700 41.96 -5.75 26.09
C SER A 700 40.48 -5.96 26.47
N LEU A 701 40.21 -6.64 27.59
CA LEU A 701 38.83 -6.83 28.10
C LEU A 701 38.22 -5.50 28.57
N LEU A 702 39.01 -4.65 29.29
CA LEU A 702 38.53 -3.34 29.75
C LEU A 702 38.33 -2.36 28.62
N ILE A 703 39.15 -2.40 27.55
CA ILE A 703 38.96 -1.59 26.32
C ILE A 703 37.74 -2.08 25.58
N GLY A 704 37.51 -3.39 25.49
CA GLY A 704 36.31 -3.98 24.85
C GLY A 704 35.00 -3.62 25.57
N ILE A 705 35.01 -3.64 26.92
CA ILE A 705 33.84 -3.24 27.73
C ILE A 705 33.60 -1.72 27.60
N GLY A 706 34.66 -0.90 27.62
CA GLY A 706 34.55 0.55 27.42
C GLY A 706 34.00 0.92 26.06
N ALA A 707 34.48 0.28 24.98
CA ALA A 707 33.94 0.47 23.62
C ALA A 707 32.50 0.00 23.49
N GLY A 708 32.14 -1.13 24.13
CA GLY A 708 30.78 -1.65 24.16
C GLY A 708 29.79 -0.71 24.86
N ILE A 709 30.20 -0.11 26.00
CA ILE A 709 29.35 0.86 26.72
C ILE A 709 29.16 2.14 25.89
N VAL A 710 30.22 2.63 25.24
CA VAL A 710 30.13 3.82 24.37
C VAL A 710 29.24 3.56 23.17
N THR A 711 29.32 2.38 22.54
CA THR A 711 28.42 2.02 21.44
C THR A 711 26.95 1.86 21.90
N ILE A 712 26.71 1.30 23.08
CA ILE A 712 25.34 1.21 23.64
C ILE A 712 24.80 2.61 23.96
N ILE A 713 25.60 3.50 24.51
CA ILE A 713 25.19 4.89 24.77
C ILE A 713 24.94 5.65 23.47
N LEU A 714 25.78 5.48 22.45
CA LEU A 714 25.58 6.10 21.15
C LEU A 714 24.34 5.54 20.44
N LEU A 715 24.08 4.22 20.54
CA LEU A 715 22.87 3.60 20.03
C LEU A 715 21.62 4.06 20.79
N ALA A 716 21.72 4.23 22.12
CA ALA A 716 20.59 4.75 22.92
C ALA A 716 20.32 6.23 22.63
N VAL A 717 21.36 7.03 22.37
CA VAL A 717 21.22 8.44 21.94
C VAL A 717 20.67 8.49 20.51
N ALA A 718 21.17 7.68 19.58
CA ALA A 718 20.66 7.57 18.23
C ALA A 718 19.20 7.07 18.23
N TYR A 719 18.87 6.09 19.09
CA TYR A 719 17.51 5.61 19.27
C TYR A 719 16.59 6.68 19.88
N ARG A 720 17.06 7.49 20.84
CA ARG A 720 16.29 8.63 21.36
C ARG A 720 16.15 9.77 20.34
N VAL A 721 17.16 10.03 19.52
CA VAL A 721 17.08 10.98 18.40
C VAL A 721 16.14 10.43 17.33
N PHE A 722 16.24 9.14 17.03
CA PHE A 722 15.36 8.42 16.13
C PHE A 722 13.92 8.39 16.66
N LEU A 723 13.68 8.10 17.95
CA LEU A 723 12.36 8.21 18.56
C LEU A 723 11.83 9.65 18.59
N LYS A 724 12.71 10.65 18.78
CA LYS A 724 12.33 12.07 18.66
C LYS A 724 12.05 12.48 17.21
N SER A 725 12.73 11.89 16.24
CA SER A 725 12.46 12.02 14.81
C SER A 725 11.24 11.19 14.38
N TYR A 726 10.98 10.05 15.04
CA TYR A 726 9.89 9.12 14.75
C TYR A 726 8.63 9.34 15.59
N SER A 727 8.66 10.18 16.62
CA SER A 727 7.43 10.68 17.24
C SER A 727 6.64 11.61 16.30
N GLY A 728 7.11 11.80 15.07
CA GLY A 728 6.45 12.46 13.96
C GLY A 728 6.11 11.56 12.77
N SER A 729 6.33 10.23 12.85
CA SER A 729 5.98 9.35 11.73
C SER A 729 5.67 7.96 12.26
N VAL A 730 4.45 7.73 12.67
CA VAL A 730 3.92 6.38 12.86
C VAL A 730 3.55 5.85 11.48
N MET A 731 4.46 5.10 10.90
CA MET A 731 4.17 4.26 9.76
C MET A 731 3.43 3.03 10.28
N TYR A 732 2.16 2.90 9.98
CA TYR A 732 1.40 1.67 10.19
C TYR A 732 1.72 0.68 9.07
N CYS A 733 2.35 -0.42 9.42
CA CYS A 733 2.22 -1.69 8.71
C CYS A 733 1.06 -2.49 9.27
#